data_368f4f7a067719ebe2fdc8147bba0628
#
_entry.id   368f4f7a067719ebe2fdc8147bba0628
#
_cell.length_a   1.000
_cell.length_b   1.000
_cell.length_c   1.000
_cell.angle_alpha   90.00
_cell.angle_beta   90.00
_cell.angle_gamma   90.00
#
_symmetry.space_group_name_H-M   'P 1'
#
loop_
_entity.id
_entity.type
_entity.pdbx_description
1 polymer ?
#
loop_
_entity_poly.entity_id
_entity_poly.type
_entity_poly.pdbx_seq_one_letter_code
_entity_poly.pdbx_strand_id
1 'polypeptide(L)'
;MKAVLVFSFMFVGVSIFAQQATWDTLKVNNLDQVTIVGDRAKSIPGSGQYISIRKLEKLNQPNVNNILRVIPGVNIRDEEGFGLRPNIGLRGTPVNRSAKITLMEDGILIAPAPYADPSAYYFPTFARMQGVEVLKGSSQIKYGPYTIGGAVNLLSTAIPSVFKGFAQLSYGSFGTNQERIWVGDGRKNFDYVFEVNRIASNGFKELDNGGNTGFDRRDVMAKLRWHTDENARIYQSITLKLLNTTEAGNETYLGLTYNDFKANPLRRYSGTQNDFLDLKHNHISLNHTIIPTKNVTINTTAYYSYTFRDWDRASTFGGKSINNILADPIANLDGYEIMTGKKNGDVESQASNRTYFSKGVQTNAQYLFSTNKINHRIQLGLRYHLDQADRYATSSSSFMIDGILVQTGISFKGNKENQIRNAKSFATYLSYDLSYKGLKLSPGVRYEKINFDFQNYGTADNARIGTALKSAQNDISILLPGLGINYEFNSKMSTFGGVHKGFSPPGMPSVTSTIGQAKAETSLNYEVGYRYHSSGFNAQLVGFINNYGNILGSDNVSGGGAGTGDMFNAGHAKIQGLEIGLEYDLLHKKTIATGLKLPISIAYTYTDATFQETFVNGGGDWGSGTIYKQDVIPFITPHLLTTSIGIENKRFNATIIGRYTGQTRTKPGQGAIIVPTENVKYNDVNDIAGFLIIDVSANYKFTKNFSLFSTIINVTDSKSIVANLPQGYRPNMPLSLNFGLKVDF
;
A
#
# COMPACT_ATOMS: atom_id res chain seq x y z
N MET A 1 -13.94 -25.07 36.64
CA MET A 1 -15.28 -25.38 36.12
C MET A 1 -15.26 -25.07 34.62
N LYS A 2 -15.31 -26.11 33.80
CA LYS A 2 -15.27 -26.02 32.33
C LYS A 2 -16.70 -25.79 31.84
N ALA A 3 -16.97 -24.68 31.18
CA ALA A 3 -18.23 -24.47 30.47
C ALA A 3 -18.01 -24.77 28.99
N VAL A 4 -18.62 -25.87 28.53
CA VAL A 4 -18.73 -26.25 27.11
C VAL A 4 -20.02 -25.62 26.59
N LEU A 5 -19.90 -24.69 25.62
CA LEU A 5 -21.05 -24.15 24.90
C LEU A 5 -21.32 -25.06 23.69
N VAL A 6 -22.44 -25.79 23.78
CA VAL A 6 -23.00 -26.60 22.69
C VAL A 6 -23.89 -25.67 21.84
N PHE A 7 -23.52 -25.45 20.57
CA PHE A 7 -24.39 -24.80 19.60
C PHE A 7 -25.31 -25.84 18.95
N SER A 8 -26.60 -25.80 19.29
CA SER A 8 -27.66 -26.58 18.62
C SER A 8 -28.04 -25.93 17.28
N PHE A 9 -27.77 -26.61 16.18
CA PHE A 9 -28.26 -26.23 14.85
C PHE A 9 -29.70 -26.70 14.67
N MET A 10 -30.62 -25.75 14.57
CA MET A 10 -31.99 -26.00 14.14
C MET A 10 -32.05 -26.07 12.61
N PHE A 11 -32.30 -27.25 12.05
CA PHE A 11 -32.54 -27.43 10.62
C PHE A 11 -34.00 -27.02 10.30
N VAL A 12 -34.18 -25.88 9.67
CA VAL A 12 -35.45 -25.56 9.00
C VAL A 12 -35.31 -25.94 7.52
N GLY A 13 -36.06 -26.93 7.09
CA GLY A 13 -36.11 -27.38 5.70
C GLY A 13 -36.83 -26.35 4.82
N VAL A 14 -36.09 -25.59 4.02
CA VAL A 14 -36.61 -24.74 2.97
C VAL A 14 -36.32 -25.38 1.63
N SER A 15 -37.34 -25.69 0.86
CA SER A 15 -37.23 -26.19 -0.53
C SER A 15 -36.62 -25.12 -1.41
N ILE A 16 -35.39 -25.31 -1.88
CA ILE A 16 -34.67 -24.35 -2.70
C ILE A 16 -34.75 -24.77 -4.16
N PHE A 17 -35.34 -23.94 -5.00
CA PHE A 17 -35.16 -23.98 -6.44
C PHE A 17 -33.75 -23.44 -6.77
N ALA A 18 -32.82 -24.35 -7.02
CA ALA A 18 -31.46 -24.01 -7.41
C ALA A 18 -31.44 -23.65 -8.89
N GLN A 19 -31.24 -22.38 -9.21
CA GLN A 19 -30.83 -21.97 -10.53
C GLN A 19 -29.39 -22.47 -10.77
N GLN A 20 -29.19 -23.25 -11.81
CA GLN A 20 -27.89 -23.82 -12.19
C GLN A 20 -26.94 -22.68 -12.56
N ALA A 21 -25.94 -22.43 -11.73
CA ALA A 21 -24.84 -21.56 -12.10
C ALA A 21 -24.02 -22.26 -13.20
N THR A 22 -24.22 -21.87 -14.43
CA THR A 22 -23.35 -22.26 -15.54
C THR A 22 -22.02 -21.55 -15.34
N TRP A 23 -20.94 -22.31 -15.26
CA TRP A 23 -19.60 -21.76 -15.38
C TRP A 23 -19.51 -21.13 -16.77
N ASP A 24 -19.33 -19.81 -16.81
CA ASP A 24 -18.97 -19.15 -18.06
C ASP A 24 -17.68 -19.79 -18.55
N THR A 25 -17.77 -20.51 -19.67
CA THR A 25 -16.58 -20.99 -20.37
C THR A 25 -15.73 -19.77 -20.62
N LEU A 26 -14.46 -19.83 -20.17
CA LEU A 26 -13.49 -18.75 -20.31
C LEU A 26 -13.55 -18.19 -21.74
N LYS A 27 -14.21 -17.04 -21.91
CA LYS A 27 -14.10 -16.31 -23.18
C LYS A 27 -12.70 -15.70 -23.19
N VAL A 28 -11.97 -15.97 -24.25
CA VAL A 28 -10.60 -15.47 -24.49
C VAL A 28 -10.47 -13.97 -24.23
N ASN A 29 -11.53 -13.21 -24.47
CA ASN A 29 -11.61 -11.76 -24.25
C ASN A 29 -11.46 -11.29 -22.77
N ASN A 30 -11.48 -12.20 -21.80
CA ASN A 30 -11.32 -11.85 -20.35
C ASN A 30 -9.99 -12.31 -19.75
N LEU A 31 -9.03 -12.75 -20.59
CA LEU A 31 -7.74 -13.28 -20.13
C LEU A 31 -6.64 -12.23 -20.00
N ASP A 32 -6.94 -10.96 -20.24
CA ASP A 32 -5.96 -9.89 -20.40
C ASP A 32 -5.28 -9.39 -19.13
N GLN A 33 -5.76 -9.79 -17.97
CA GLN A 33 -5.14 -9.42 -16.70
C GLN A 33 -5.35 -10.49 -15.64
N VAL A 34 -4.36 -10.67 -14.78
CA VAL A 34 -4.48 -11.47 -13.56
C VAL A 34 -5.43 -10.74 -12.59
N THR A 35 -6.71 -10.65 -12.96
CA THR A 35 -7.76 -10.11 -12.12
C THR A 35 -8.16 -11.19 -11.13
N ILE A 36 -7.96 -10.90 -9.86
CA ILE A 36 -8.15 -11.87 -8.77
C ILE A 36 -9.58 -11.81 -8.25
N VAL A 37 -10.09 -10.61 -8.11
CA VAL A 37 -11.39 -10.31 -7.50
C VAL A 37 -12.44 -9.99 -8.55
N GLY A 38 -12.22 -9.02 -9.44
CA GLY A 38 -13.11 -8.64 -10.53
C GLY A 38 -14.59 -8.89 -10.27
N ASP A 39 -15.29 -9.44 -11.25
CA ASP A 39 -16.71 -9.83 -11.14
C ASP A 39 -16.98 -10.99 -10.18
N ARG A 40 -15.93 -11.64 -9.66
CA ARG A 40 -16.02 -12.76 -8.71
C ARG A 40 -16.12 -12.32 -7.24
N ALA A 41 -16.15 -11.03 -6.95
CA ALA A 41 -16.21 -10.50 -5.58
C ALA A 41 -17.32 -11.14 -4.72
N LYS A 42 -18.41 -11.58 -5.34
CA LYS A 42 -19.56 -12.23 -4.67
C LYS A 42 -19.25 -13.65 -4.16
N SER A 43 -18.38 -14.38 -4.82
CA SER A 43 -18.11 -15.82 -4.54
C SER A 43 -16.73 -16.08 -3.95
N ILE A 44 -16.00 -15.04 -3.52
CA ILE A 44 -14.69 -15.21 -2.89
C ILE A 44 -14.89 -15.70 -1.46
N PRO A 45 -14.26 -16.81 -1.06
CA PRO A 45 -14.24 -17.24 0.33
C PRO A 45 -13.23 -16.37 1.11
N GLY A 46 -13.69 -15.21 1.58
CA GLY A 46 -12.88 -14.19 2.24
C GLY A 46 -13.28 -12.78 1.84
N SER A 47 -12.77 -11.79 2.53
CA SER A 47 -13.08 -10.38 2.26
C SER A 47 -12.17 -9.80 1.19
N GLY A 48 -12.53 -9.99 -0.07
CA GLY A 48 -11.91 -9.33 -1.22
C GLY A 48 -12.75 -8.15 -1.71
N GLN A 49 -12.11 -7.08 -2.12
CA GLN A 49 -12.76 -5.91 -2.72
C GLN A 49 -12.06 -5.48 -4.00
N TYR A 50 -12.85 -5.01 -4.95
CA TYR A 50 -12.39 -4.50 -6.24
C TYR A 50 -12.93 -3.11 -6.49
N ILE A 51 -12.03 -2.17 -6.74
CA ILE A 51 -12.38 -0.83 -7.23
C ILE A 51 -12.18 -0.83 -8.74
N SER A 52 -13.28 -0.75 -9.48
CA SER A 52 -13.25 -0.72 -10.96
C SER A 52 -12.81 0.65 -11.48
N ILE A 53 -12.37 0.69 -12.74
CA ILE A 53 -12.04 1.95 -13.44
C ILE A 53 -13.19 2.95 -13.36
N ARG A 54 -14.44 2.52 -13.54
CA ARG A 54 -15.63 3.39 -13.43
C ARG A 54 -15.74 4.05 -12.06
N LYS A 55 -15.41 3.33 -10.97
CA LYS A 55 -15.40 3.89 -9.61
C LYS A 55 -14.24 4.84 -9.41
N LEU A 56 -13.05 4.52 -9.96
CA LEU A 56 -11.88 5.41 -9.95
C LEU A 56 -12.17 6.73 -10.66
N GLU A 57 -12.76 6.67 -11.85
CA GLU A 57 -13.15 7.85 -12.64
C GLU A 57 -14.19 8.73 -11.93
N LYS A 58 -15.16 8.14 -11.23
CA LYS A 58 -16.16 8.87 -10.46
C LYS A 58 -15.57 9.60 -9.26
N LEU A 59 -14.72 8.91 -8.50
CA LEU A 59 -14.06 9.50 -7.35
C LEU A 59 -13.07 10.59 -7.77
N ASN A 60 -12.44 10.41 -8.92
CA ASN A 60 -11.50 11.33 -9.56
C ASN A 60 -10.46 11.91 -8.59
N GLN A 61 -9.96 11.07 -7.67
CA GLN A 61 -8.97 11.45 -6.67
C GLN A 61 -7.56 11.26 -7.24
N PRO A 62 -6.72 12.29 -7.26
CA PRO A 62 -5.34 12.17 -7.75
C PRO A 62 -4.43 11.36 -6.81
N ASN A 63 -4.75 11.35 -5.52
CA ASN A 63 -3.99 10.68 -4.48
C ASN A 63 -4.54 9.28 -4.20
N VAL A 64 -3.69 8.26 -4.35
CA VAL A 64 -4.05 6.85 -4.09
C VAL A 64 -4.52 6.59 -2.66
N ASN A 65 -4.02 7.35 -1.68
CA ASN A 65 -4.43 7.25 -0.28
C ASN A 65 -5.93 7.47 -0.13
N ASN A 66 -6.47 8.46 -0.83
CA ASN A 66 -7.90 8.80 -0.80
C ASN A 66 -8.77 7.71 -1.43
N ILE A 67 -8.26 7.05 -2.47
CA ILE A 67 -8.94 5.93 -3.13
C ILE A 67 -8.97 4.69 -2.24
N LEU A 68 -7.85 4.35 -1.62
CA LEU A 68 -7.77 3.13 -0.79
C LEU A 68 -8.60 3.24 0.49
N ARG A 69 -8.81 4.45 1.03
CA ARG A 69 -9.66 4.69 2.21
C ARG A 69 -11.14 4.40 2.01
N VAL A 70 -11.62 4.23 0.77
CA VAL A 70 -13.01 3.79 0.53
C VAL A 70 -13.20 2.28 0.77
N ILE A 71 -12.13 1.57 1.14
CA ILE A 71 -12.13 0.13 1.41
C ILE A 71 -12.06 -0.09 2.93
N PRO A 72 -13.06 -0.70 3.57
CA PRO A 72 -12.97 -1.06 4.99
C PRO A 72 -11.75 -1.94 5.28
N GLY A 73 -11.12 -1.75 6.45
CA GLY A 73 -9.94 -2.48 6.87
C GLY A 73 -8.61 -1.96 6.31
N VAL A 74 -8.63 -0.88 5.53
CA VAL A 74 -7.44 -0.18 5.05
C VAL A 74 -7.12 0.98 5.98
N ASN A 75 -5.94 0.96 6.60
CA ASN A 75 -5.39 2.04 7.41
C ASN A 75 -4.26 2.73 6.63
N ILE A 76 -4.30 4.07 6.54
CA ILE A 76 -3.31 4.84 5.82
C ILE A 76 -2.83 6.00 6.68
N ARG A 77 -1.51 6.13 6.83
CA ARG A 77 -0.87 7.30 7.40
C ARG A 77 -0.39 8.21 6.27
N ASP A 78 -0.90 9.43 6.22
CA ASP A 78 -0.41 10.44 5.29
C ASP A 78 0.98 10.94 5.71
N GLU A 79 1.79 11.36 4.74
CA GLU A 79 3.13 11.88 4.99
C GLU A 79 3.42 13.13 4.15
N GLU A 80 3.43 13.02 2.82
CA GLU A 80 3.80 14.11 1.90
C GLU A 80 2.59 14.80 1.24
N GLY A 81 1.40 14.27 1.43
CA GLY A 81 0.12 14.84 0.95
C GLY A 81 -0.29 14.46 -0.47
N PHE A 82 0.62 14.05 -1.34
CA PHE A 82 0.33 13.71 -2.75
C PHE A 82 0.14 12.21 -3.01
N GLY A 83 0.50 11.33 -2.05
CA GLY A 83 0.36 9.88 -2.17
C GLY A 83 1.41 9.21 -3.06
N LEU A 84 2.59 9.82 -3.20
CA LEU A 84 3.69 9.26 -3.98
C LEU A 84 4.29 8.01 -3.33
N ARG A 85 4.29 7.96 -2.01
CA ARG A 85 4.82 6.87 -1.16
C ARG A 85 3.84 6.52 -0.06
N PRO A 86 2.74 5.84 -0.38
CA PRO A 86 1.69 5.53 0.58
C PRO A 86 2.19 4.62 1.71
N ASN A 87 1.75 4.93 2.92
CA ASN A 87 1.95 4.09 4.09
C ASN A 87 0.65 3.34 4.36
N ILE A 88 0.56 2.10 3.89
CA ILE A 88 -0.66 1.28 3.90
C ILE A 88 -0.51 0.12 4.87
N GLY A 89 -1.48 -0.04 5.76
CA GLY A 89 -1.70 -1.23 6.57
C GLY A 89 -3.08 -1.83 6.29
N LEU A 90 -3.23 -3.12 6.49
CA LEU A 90 -4.49 -3.84 6.36
C LEU A 90 -4.77 -4.57 7.68
N ARG A 91 -6.00 -4.40 8.24
CA ARG A 91 -6.41 -5.09 9.47
C ARG A 91 -5.40 -4.99 10.61
N GLY A 92 -4.89 -3.78 10.83
CA GLY A 92 -3.97 -3.48 11.92
C GLY A 92 -2.51 -3.91 11.70
N THR A 93 -2.09 -4.25 10.48
CA THR A 93 -0.66 -4.34 10.20
C THR A 93 -0.02 -2.96 10.22
N PRO A 94 1.24 -2.84 10.70
CA PRO A 94 1.99 -1.59 10.67
C PRO A 94 2.03 -0.97 9.28
N VAL A 95 1.86 0.36 9.22
CA VAL A 95 1.70 1.09 7.94
C VAL A 95 3.02 1.52 7.29
N ASN A 96 4.13 1.55 8.04
CA ASN A 96 5.41 2.11 7.58
C ASN A 96 5.83 1.58 6.21
N ARG A 97 5.90 2.49 5.21
CA ARG A 97 6.28 2.19 3.82
C ARG A 97 5.59 0.96 3.24
N SER A 98 4.37 0.65 3.72
CA SER A 98 3.59 -0.52 3.30
C SER A 98 4.34 -1.86 3.38
N ALA A 99 5.36 -1.94 4.25
CA ALA A 99 6.30 -3.06 4.32
C ALA A 99 5.70 -4.37 4.88
N LYS A 100 4.49 -4.33 5.43
CA LYS A 100 3.82 -5.47 6.08
C LYS A 100 2.61 -6.02 5.31
N ILE A 101 2.47 -5.61 4.05
CA ILE A 101 1.44 -6.10 3.13
C ILE A 101 2.07 -6.52 1.80
N THR A 102 1.43 -7.44 1.09
CA THR A 102 1.87 -7.81 -0.26
C THR A 102 1.37 -6.77 -1.26
N LEU A 103 2.29 -5.98 -1.83
CA LEU A 103 2.00 -5.02 -2.88
C LEU A 103 2.36 -5.58 -4.25
N MET A 104 1.43 -5.46 -5.19
CA MET A 104 1.61 -5.98 -6.56
C MET A 104 1.10 -4.98 -7.59
N GLU A 105 1.66 -5.07 -8.80
CA GLU A 105 1.11 -4.53 -10.02
C GLU A 105 1.00 -5.65 -11.05
N ASP A 106 -0.18 -5.84 -11.61
CA ASP A 106 -0.49 -6.95 -12.53
C ASP A 106 -0.01 -8.32 -12.00
N GLY A 107 -0.11 -8.54 -10.67
CA GLY A 107 0.29 -9.77 -9.99
C GLY A 107 1.79 -9.95 -9.73
N ILE A 108 2.63 -8.95 -10.03
CA ILE A 108 4.07 -8.94 -9.77
C ILE A 108 4.37 -8.04 -8.56
N LEU A 109 5.26 -8.48 -7.66
CA LEU A 109 5.68 -7.70 -6.49
C LEU A 109 6.36 -6.40 -6.91
N ILE A 110 6.00 -5.28 -6.28
CA ILE A 110 6.44 -3.93 -6.69
C ILE A 110 7.40 -3.24 -5.72
N ALA A 111 7.48 -3.68 -4.47
CA ALA A 111 8.51 -3.14 -3.58
C ALA A 111 9.89 -3.37 -4.23
N PRO A 112 10.83 -2.41 -4.15
CA PRO A 112 12.13 -2.51 -4.83
C PRO A 112 12.90 -3.79 -4.53
N ALA A 113 12.87 -4.26 -3.27
CA ALA A 113 13.39 -5.57 -2.85
C ALA A 113 12.41 -6.20 -1.84
N PRO A 114 11.36 -6.91 -2.30
CA PRO A 114 10.23 -7.32 -1.46
C PRO A 114 10.60 -8.20 -0.26
N TYR A 115 11.71 -8.91 -0.30
CA TYR A 115 12.19 -9.75 0.79
C TYR A 115 13.37 -9.12 1.53
N ALA A 116 14.36 -8.56 0.80
CA ALA A 116 15.59 -8.05 1.39
C ALA A 116 15.43 -6.66 2.04
N ASP A 117 14.57 -5.78 1.49
CA ASP A 117 14.22 -4.45 2.01
C ASP A 117 12.78 -4.11 1.57
N PRO A 118 11.75 -4.55 2.32
CA PRO A 118 10.36 -4.54 1.87
C PRO A 118 9.72 -3.16 1.78
N SER A 119 10.40 -2.11 2.20
CA SER A 119 9.89 -0.73 2.17
C SER A 119 9.53 -0.28 0.76
N ALA A 120 8.27 0.06 0.52
CA ALA A 120 7.76 0.50 -0.79
C ALA A 120 8.14 1.97 -1.07
N TYR A 121 9.42 2.25 -1.25
CA TYR A 121 9.89 3.58 -1.66
C TYR A 121 9.53 3.91 -3.11
N TYR A 122 9.40 2.92 -3.96
CA TYR A 122 8.70 3.03 -5.23
C TYR A 122 7.24 2.57 -5.06
N PHE A 123 6.33 3.37 -5.58
CA PHE A 123 4.93 3.01 -5.73
C PHE A 123 4.49 3.39 -7.15
N PRO A 124 3.70 2.57 -7.87
CA PRO A 124 3.30 2.83 -9.24
C PRO A 124 2.54 4.15 -9.40
N THR A 125 2.71 4.83 -10.55
CA THR A 125 1.94 6.02 -10.90
C THR A 125 0.46 5.66 -10.96
N PHE A 126 -0.31 6.19 -10.00
CA PHE A 126 -1.70 5.77 -9.82
C PHE A 126 -2.60 6.13 -10.99
N ALA A 127 -2.28 7.21 -11.71
CA ALA A 127 -3.04 7.65 -12.88
C ALA A 127 -3.19 6.57 -13.97
N ARG A 128 -2.21 5.66 -14.11
CA ARG A 128 -2.28 4.55 -15.09
C ARG A 128 -3.02 3.30 -14.59
N MET A 129 -3.64 3.35 -13.40
CA MET A 129 -4.38 2.22 -12.86
C MET A 129 -5.83 2.22 -13.35
N GLN A 130 -6.28 1.06 -13.79
CA GLN A 130 -7.66 0.80 -14.22
C GLN A 130 -8.46 0.00 -13.20
N GLY A 131 -7.81 -0.48 -12.15
CA GLY A 131 -8.45 -1.18 -11.05
C GLY A 131 -7.53 -1.35 -9.87
N VAL A 132 -8.13 -1.57 -8.71
CA VAL A 132 -7.44 -1.90 -7.47
C VAL A 132 -8.14 -3.07 -6.83
N GLU A 133 -7.39 -4.12 -6.54
CA GLU A 133 -7.85 -5.29 -5.81
C GLU A 133 -7.24 -5.29 -4.41
N VAL A 134 -8.06 -5.45 -3.40
CA VAL A 134 -7.61 -5.63 -2.02
C VAL A 134 -8.14 -6.96 -1.51
N LEU A 135 -7.24 -7.84 -1.16
CA LEU A 135 -7.52 -9.20 -0.69
C LEU A 135 -7.15 -9.31 0.78
N LYS A 136 -8.06 -9.82 1.56
CA LYS A 136 -7.88 -10.04 3.00
C LYS A 136 -8.39 -11.45 3.37
N GLY A 137 -7.97 -11.97 4.53
CA GLY A 137 -8.41 -13.26 5.01
C GLY A 137 -7.89 -14.46 4.22
N SER A 138 -8.62 -15.58 4.22
CA SER A 138 -8.17 -16.86 3.66
C SER A 138 -7.93 -16.85 2.15
N SER A 139 -8.49 -15.88 1.43
CA SER A 139 -8.30 -15.74 -0.03
C SER A 139 -6.87 -15.33 -0.44
N GLN A 140 -6.05 -14.85 0.50
CA GLN A 140 -4.70 -14.37 0.21
C GLN A 140 -3.61 -15.47 0.23
N ILE A 141 -3.91 -16.73 0.52
CA ILE A 141 -2.93 -17.85 0.50
C ILE A 141 -2.09 -17.89 -0.78
N LYS A 142 -2.68 -17.49 -1.92
CA LYS A 142 -2.01 -17.45 -3.22
C LYS A 142 -0.93 -16.38 -3.32
N TYR A 143 -0.95 -15.38 -2.43
CA TYR A 143 -0.11 -14.19 -2.49
C TYR A 143 0.80 -14.14 -1.27
N GLY A 144 1.98 -13.56 -1.44
CA GLY A 144 3.00 -13.44 -0.41
C GLY A 144 4.18 -12.64 -0.94
N PRO A 145 5.13 -12.31 -0.06
CA PRO A 145 5.42 -12.97 1.23
C PRO A 145 4.60 -12.51 2.44
N TYR A 146 3.96 -11.33 2.40
CA TYR A 146 3.26 -10.77 3.55
C TYR A 146 1.79 -11.19 3.54
N THR A 147 1.44 -12.23 4.29
CA THR A 147 0.12 -12.88 4.25
C THR A 147 -0.72 -12.71 5.51
N ILE A 148 -0.34 -11.80 6.42
CA ILE A 148 -1.11 -11.54 7.65
C ILE A 148 -2.24 -10.54 7.38
N GLY A 149 -1.90 -9.32 6.95
CA GLY A 149 -2.87 -8.25 6.73
C GLY A 149 -3.66 -8.42 5.44
N GLY A 150 -2.96 -8.72 4.36
CA GLY A 150 -3.56 -8.82 3.03
C GLY A 150 -2.62 -8.47 1.89
N ALA A 151 -3.22 -8.39 0.71
CA ALA A 151 -2.54 -8.01 -0.53
C ALA A 151 -3.30 -6.90 -1.24
N VAL A 152 -2.56 -5.97 -1.85
CA VAL A 152 -3.07 -4.96 -2.76
C VAL A 152 -2.48 -5.23 -4.14
N ASN A 153 -3.32 -5.40 -5.15
CA ASN A 153 -2.92 -5.57 -6.53
C ASN A 153 -3.46 -4.41 -7.37
N LEU A 154 -2.56 -3.66 -7.97
CA LEU A 154 -2.88 -2.55 -8.86
C LEU A 154 -2.93 -3.08 -10.29
N LEU A 155 -4.01 -2.78 -11.00
CA LEU A 155 -4.20 -3.22 -12.38
C LEU A 155 -3.88 -2.06 -13.32
N SER A 156 -2.76 -2.14 -14.05
CA SER A 156 -2.35 -1.11 -15.00
C SER A 156 -3.17 -1.16 -16.29
N THR A 157 -3.12 -0.09 -17.07
CA THR A 157 -3.87 0.05 -18.32
C THR A 157 -3.82 -1.22 -19.18
N ALA A 158 -5.00 -1.77 -19.46
CA ALA A 158 -5.16 -2.96 -20.29
C ALA A 158 -5.00 -2.62 -21.76
N ILE A 159 -4.58 -3.59 -22.57
CA ILE A 159 -4.59 -3.47 -24.02
C ILE A 159 -6.07 -3.50 -24.48
N PRO A 160 -6.55 -2.50 -25.24
CA PRO A 160 -7.93 -2.50 -25.72
C PRO A 160 -8.13 -3.50 -26.86
N SER A 161 -9.35 -4.02 -27.00
CA SER A 161 -9.71 -4.97 -28.06
C SER A 161 -9.92 -4.33 -29.45
N VAL A 162 -10.02 -3.02 -29.52
CA VAL A 162 -10.14 -2.21 -30.73
C VAL A 162 -9.36 -0.93 -30.52
N PHE A 163 -9.07 -0.20 -31.60
CA PHE A 163 -8.37 1.09 -31.50
C PHE A 163 -9.09 2.01 -30.52
N LYS A 164 -8.34 2.47 -29.52
CA LYS A 164 -8.76 3.46 -28.53
C LYS A 164 -7.61 4.33 -28.14
N GLY A 165 -7.91 5.59 -27.84
CA GLY A 165 -6.99 6.51 -27.25
C GLY A 165 -7.66 7.30 -26.15
N PHE A 166 -6.85 7.84 -25.26
CA PHE A 166 -7.28 8.66 -24.15
C PHE A 166 -6.23 9.74 -23.86
N ALA A 167 -6.68 10.95 -23.64
CA ALA A 167 -5.85 12.06 -23.17
C ALA A 167 -6.51 12.74 -21.98
N GLN A 168 -5.73 13.04 -20.95
CA GLN A 168 -6.15 13.83 -19.80
C GLN A 168 -5.11 14.90 -19.52
N LEU A 169 -5.59 16.15 -19.34
CA LEU A 169 -4.78 17.26 -18.88
C LEU A 169 -5.49 17.89 -17.69
N SER A 170 -4.75 18.20 -16.64
CA SER A 170 -5.28 18.94 -15.50
C SER A 170 -4.27 19.91 -14.92
N TYR A 171 -4.81 20.95 -14.30
CA TYR A 171 -4.05 21.98 -13.60
C TYR A 171 -4.76 22.36 -12.31
N GLY A 172 -4.00 22.68 -11.26
CA GLY A 172 -4.59 22.98 -9.96
C GLY A 172 -3.69 23.78 -9.04
N SER A 173 -4.11 23.88 -7.79
CA SER A 173 -3.39 24.56 -6.71
C SER A 173 -1.96 24.08 -6.61
N PHE A 174 -1.06 24.94 -6.13
CA PHE A 174 0.37 24.67 -5.96
C PHE A 174 1.09 24.33 -7.27
N GLY A 175 0.63 24.86 -8.41
CA GLY A 175 1.17 24.53 -9.71
C GLY A 175 1.05 23.05 -10.07
N THR A 176 0.14 22.32 -9.43
CA THR A 176 -0.04 20.89 -9.70
C THR A 176 -0.59 20.71 -11.10
N ASN A 177 0.12 19.93 -11.91
CA ASN A 177 -0.31 19.55 -13.25
C ASN A 177 -0.22 18.04 -13.42
N GLN A 178 -1.15 17.47 -14.19
CA GLN A 178 -1.16 16.06 -14.55
C GLN A 178 -1.49 15.90 -16.03
N GLU A 179 -0.65 15.15 -16.69
CA GLU A 179 -0.75 14.83 -18.10
C GLU A 179 -0.77 13.30 -18.23
N ARG A 180 -1.77 12.77 -18.94
CA ARG A 180 -1.89 11.34 -19.21
C ARG A 180 -2.36 11.14 -20.63
N ILE A 181 -1.62 10.37 -21.41
CA ILE A 181 -1.99 10.01 -22.77
C ILE A 181 -1.72 8.53 -22.97
N TRP A 182 -2.69 7.79 -23.50
CA TRP A 182 -2.45 6.44 -23.95
C TRP A 182 -3.19 6.16 -25.25
N VAL A 183 -2.65 5.24 -26.05
CA VAL A 183 -3.23 4.73 -27.27
C VAL A 183 -2.98 3.23 -27.36
N GLY A 184 -3.96 2.49 -27.85
CA GLY A 184 -3.84 1.06 -28.03
C GLY A 184 -4.79 0.53 -29.09
N ASP A 185 -4.53 -0.70 -29.56
CA ASP A 185 -5.35 -1.40 -30.54
C ASP A 185 -5.24 -2.92 -30.34
N GLY A 186 -6.34 -3.63 -30.58
CA GLY A 186 -6.39 -5.07 -30.65
C GLY A 186 -6.61 -5.51 -32.09
N ARG A 187 -5.68 -6.32 -32.63
CA ARG A 187 -5.70 -6.82 -33.99
C ARG A 187 -5.69 -8.35 -34.01
N LYS A 188 -5.80 -8.92 -35.17
CA LYS A 188 -5.97 -10.37 -35.35
C LYS A 188 -5.00 -11.25 -34.53
N ASN A 189 -3.71 -10.87 -34.49
CA ASN A 189 -2.69 -11.65 -33.77
C ASN A 189 -1.69 -10.78 -33.00
N PHE A 190 -1.89 -9.46 -32.97
CA PHE A 190 -0.99 -8.52 -32.33
C PHE A 190 -1.77 -7.35 -31.75
N ASP A 191 -1.57 -7.09 -30.47
CA ASP A 191 -2.22 -6.02 -29.73
C ASP A 191 -1.17 -5.17 -29.02
N TYR A 192 -1.50 -3.90 -28.77
CA TYR A 192 -0.59 -3.00 -28.09
C TYR A 192 -1.31 -1.94 -27.28
N VAL A 193 -0.61 -1.41 -26.28
CA VAL A 193 -0.93 -0.14 -25.64
C VAL A 193 0.38 0.59 -25.27
N PHE A 194 0.42 1.89 -25.56
CA PHE A 194 1.47 2.81 -25.14
C PHE A 194 0.86 3.90 -24.26
N GLU A 195 1.52 4.21 -23.16
CA GLU A 195 1.03 5.19 -22.18
C GLU A 195 2.18 6.04 -21.67
N VAL A 196 1.91 7.36 -21.56
CA VAL A 196 2.80 8.35 -20.95
C VAL A 196 2.00 9.10 -19.89
N ASN A 197 2.60 9.25 -18.72
CA ASN A 197 2.05 10.03 -17.62
C ASN A 197 3.11 10.99 -17.09
N ARG A 198 2.67 12.18 -16.68
CA ARG A 198 3.45 13.10 -15.87
C ARG A 198 2.54 13.69 -14.80
N ILE A 199 3.07 13.80 -13.59
CA ILE A 199 2.47 14.57 -12.51
C ILE A 199 3.57 15.41 -11.86
N ALA A 200 3.33 16.71 -11.73
CA ALA A 200 4.27 17.63 -11.11
C ALA A 200 3.52 18.64 -10.23
N SER A 201 4.20 19.17 -9.22
CA SER A 201 3.69 20.21 -8.34
C SER A 201 4.85 21.03 -7.77
N ASN A 202 4.61 22.32 -7.46
CA ASN A 202 5.56 23.13 -6.70
C ASN A 202 5.55 22.83 -5.19
N GLY A 203 4.62 21.96 -4.74
CA GLY A 203 4.43 21.65 -3.33
C GLY A 203 3.61 22.71 -2.59
N PHE A 204 3.01 22.30 -1.48
CA PHE A 204 2.17 23.17 -0.66
C PHE A 204 2.86 23.68 0.60
N LYS A 205 4.05 23.19 0.90
CA LYS A 205 4.84 23.63 2.06
C LYS A 205 5.61 24.89 1.71
N GLU A 206 5.74 25.78 2.68
CA GLU A 206 6.38 27.08 2.56
C GLU A 206 7.78 27.01 3.19
N LEU A 207 8.81 26.94 2.37
CA LEU A 207 10.20 26.96 2.81
C LEU A 207 10.55 28.36 3.33
N ASP A 208 11.14 28.47 4.52
CA ASP A 208 11.42 29.73 5.22
C ASP A 208 12.20 30.75 4.35
N ASN A 209 13.12 30.26 3.52
CA ASN A 209 13.92 31.12 2.61
C ASN A 209 13.38 31.08 1.16
N GLY A 210 12.17 30.60 0.97
CA GLY A 210 11.53 30.44 -0.35
C GLY A 210 12.07 29.24 -1.13
N GLY A 211 11.39 28.90 -2.22
CA GLY A 211 11.79 27.81 -3.11
C GLY A 211 10.69 26.78 -3.33
N ASN A 212 11.00 25.81 -4.17
CA ASN A 212 10.08 24.74 -4.57
C ASN A 212 10.17 23.58 -3.55
N THR A 213 9.02 23.14 -3.04
CA THR A 213 8.90 22.01 -2.12
C THR A 213 8.18 20.81 -2.73
N GLY A 214 8.01 20.82 -4.03
CA GLY A 214 7.23 19.84 -4.79
C GLY A 214 8.08 18.78 -5.49
N PHE A 215 7.55 18.28 -6.61
CA PHE A 215 8.12 17.16 -7.34
C PHE A 215 7.75 17.18 -8.82
N ASP A 216 8.49 16.43 -9.64
CA ASP A 216 8.15 16.05 -11.02
C ASP A 216 8.33 14.53 -11.15
N ARG A 217 7.25 13.85 -11.51
CA ARG A 217 7.25 12.41 -11.74
C ARG A 217 6.76 12.11 -13.16
N ARG A 218 7.52 11.28 -13.88
CA ARG A 218 7.24 10.85 -15.24
C ARG A 218 7.21 9.33 -15.31
N ASP A 219 6.30 8.81 -16.12
CA ASP A 219 6.06 7.37 -16.24
C ASP A 219 5.73 7.04 -17.69
N VAL A 220 6.42 6.07 -18.26
CA VAL A 220 6.20 5.58 -19.62
C VAL A 220 6.00 4.08 -19.58
N MET A 221 4.90 3.59 -20.15
CA MET A 221 4.56 2.17 -20.20
C MET A 221 4.21 1.73 -21.62
N ALA A 222 4.66 0.53 -22.00
CA ALA A 222 4.23 -0.17 -23.19
C ALA A 222 3.84 -1.61 -22.84
N LYS A 223 2.75 -2.09 -23.42
CA LYS A 223 2.42 -3.52 -23.47
C LYS A 223 2.24 -3.94 -24.93
N LEU A 224 2.91 -5.01 -25.31
CA LEU A 224 2.84 -5.61 -26.65
C LEU A 224 2.44 -7.06 -26.48
N ARG A 225 1.38 -7.49 -27.15
CA ARG A 225 0.88 -8.86 -27.05
C ARG A 225 0.82 -9.51 -28.43
N TRP A 226 1.41 -10.68 -28.54
CA TRP A 226 1.24 -11.60 -29.66
C TRP A 226 0.39 -12.76 -29.20
N HIS A 227 -0.57 -13.18 -30.02
CA HIS A 227 -1.44 -14.28 -29.66
C HIS A 227 -1.87 -15.08 -30.91
N THR A 228 -2.22 -16.35 -30.70
CA THR A 228 -2.87 -17.17 -31.70
C THR A 228 -4.29 -16.66 -31.95
N ASP A 229 -4.93 -17.15 -33.03
CA ASP A 229 -6.36 -16.91 -33.27
C ASP A 229 -7.17 -17.37 -32.03
N GLU A 230 -8.25 -16.64 -31.69
CA GLU A 230 -9.11 -16.96 -30.55
C GLU A 230 -9.75 -18.35 -30.65
N ASN A 231 -9.96 -18.84 -31.86
CA ASN A 231 -10.51 -20.16 -32.17
C ASN A 231 -9.43 -21.24 -32.37
N ALA A 232 -8.16 -20.93 -32.17
CA ALA A 232 -7.08 -21.90 -32.27
C ALA A 232 -7.32 -23.09 -31.31
N ARG A 233 -6.99 -24.30 -31.75
CA ARG A 233 -7.11 -25.50 -30.91
C ARG A 233 -6.40 -25.37 -29.58
N ILE A 234 -5.25 -24.68 -29.56
CA ILE A 234 -4.51 -24.29 -28.39
C ILE A 234 -4.32 -22.79 -28.49
N TYR A 235 -4.97 -22.04 -27.59
CA TYR A 235 -4.74 -20.61 -27.48
C TYR A 235 -3.43 -20.33 -26.73
N GLN A 236 -2.62 -19.44 -27.30
CA GLN A 236 -1.41 -18.94 -26.65
C GLN A 236 -1.29 -17.44 -26.86
N SER A 237 -0.78 -16.76 -25.82
CA SER A 237 -0.41 -15.35 -25.93
C SER A 237 0.89 -15.08 -25.19
N ILE A 238 1.69 -14.15 -25.73
CA ILE A 238 2.89 -13.64 -25.11
C ILE A 238 2.74 -12.13 -25.00
N THR A 239 2.77 -11.61 -23.78
CA THR A 239 2.68 -10.17 -23.49
C THR A 239 4.00 -9.67 -22.91
N LEU A 240 4.64 -8.75 -23.61
CA LEU A 240 5.79 -7.99 -23.12
C LEU A 240 5.28 -6.69 -22.49
N LYS A 241 5.69 -6.41 -21.25
CA LYS A 241 5.47 -5.11 -20.57
C LYS A 241 6.80 -4.45 -20.33
N LEU A 242 6.90 -3.18 -20.72
CA LEU A 242 8.04 -2.29 -20.46
C LEU A 242 7.55 -1.09 -19.66
N LEU A 243 8.30 -0.69 -18.64
CA LEU A 243 7.96 0.44 -17.79
C LEU A 243 9.22 1.19 -17.39
N ASN A 244 9.17 2.51 -17.47
CA ASN A 244 10.16 3.43 -16.91
C ASN A 244 9.44 4.49 -16.10
N THR A 245 9.87 4.71 -14.84
CA THR A 245 9.38 5.78 -13.98
C THR A 245 10.57 6.56 -13.44
N THR A 246 10.51 7.89 -13.50
CA THR A 246 11.47 8.80 -12.87
C THR A 246 10.71 9.74 -11.94
N GLU A 247 11.32 10.10 -10.81
CA GLU A 247 10.78 11.07 -9.87
C GLU A 247 11.92 11.89 -9.29
N ALA A 248 11.77 13.21 -9.34
CA ALA A 248 12.62 14.18 -8.68
C ALA A 248 11.74 14.99 -7.71
N GLY A 249 12.10 15.04 -6.43
CA GLY A 249 11.25 15.70 -5.44
C GLY A 249 12.02 16.31 -4.27
N ASN A 250 11.60 17.52 -3.88
CA ASN A 250 12.14 18.24 -2.74
C ASN A 250 11.45 17.74 -1.44
N GLU A 251 11.62 16.47 -1.10
CA GLU A 251 10.95 15.83 0.04
C GLU A 251 11.89 15.77 1.26
N THR A 252 11.35 16.04 2.44
CA THR A 252 12.08 15.99 3.70
C THR A 252 11.41 15.06 4.73
N TYR A 253 12.22 14.45 5.61
CA TYR A 253 11.72 13.74 6.79
C TYR A 253 11.37 14.70 7.93
N LEU A 254 11.91 15.92 7.92
CA LEU A 254 11.72 16.87 9.00
C LEU A 254 10.33 17.54 8.90
N GLY A 255 9.50 17.34 9.90
CA GLY A 255 8.28 18.05 10.20
C GLY A 255 8.54 19.23 11.16
N LEU A 256 7.50 19.71 11.80
CA LEU A 256 7.53 20.91 12.65
C LEU A 256 7.54 20.57 14.13
N THR A 257 8.06 21.49 14.96
CA THR A 257 7.70 21.54 16.38
C THR A 257 6.21 21.88 16.52
N TYR A 258 5.61 21.64 17.68
CA TYR A 258 4.19 21.96 17.85
C TYR A 258 3.90 23.46 17.75
N ASN A 259 4.77 24.30 18.33
CA ASN A 259 4.61 25.76 18.29
C ASN A 259 4.72 26.30 16.87
N ASP A 260 5.66 25.79 16.07
CA ASP A 260 5.80 26.16 14.67
C ASP A 260 4.61 25.68 13.83
N PHE A 261 4.14 24.46 14.10
CA PHE A 261 2.94 23.93 13.44
C PHE A 261 1.71 24.77 13.74
N LYS A 262 1.55 25.24 14.98
CA LYS A 262 0.44 26.10 15.38
C LYS A 262 0.53 27.49 14.72
N ALA A 263 1.74 28.04 14.64
CA ALA A 263 1.98 29.33 14.01
C ALA A 263 1.77 29.29 12.49
N ASN A 264 2.35 28.31 11.81
CA ASN A 264 2.19 28.06 10.38
C ASN A 264 2.34 26.56 10.07
N PRO A 265 1.25 25.79 9.94
CA PRO A 265 1.30 24.35 9.67
C PRO A 265 1.92 24.00 8.31
N LEU A 266 2.01 24.94 7.37
CA LEU A 266 2.59 24.73 6.04
C LEU A 266 4.08 25.08 5.98
N ARG A 267 4.66 25.62 7.05
CA ARG A 267 6.07 25.97 7.16
C ARG A 267 6.98 24.78 6.87
N ARG A 268 8.13 25.04 6.28
CA ARG A 268 9.26 24.14 6.12
C ARG A 268 10.54 24.88 6.48
N TYR A 269 11.32 24.31 7.41
CA TYR A 269 12.56 24.96 7.88
C TYR A 269 13.61 25.10 6.78
N SER A 270 14.29 26.24 6.73
CA SER A 270 15.38 26.54 5.80
C SER A 270 16.52 25.50 5.84
N GLY A 271 16.76 24.87 7.00
CA GLY A 271 17.75 23.79 7.14
C GLY A 271 17.50 22.57 6.28
N THR A 272 16.30 22.44 5.66
CA THR A 272 15.94 21.34 4.76
C THR A 272 15.88 21.76 3.29
N GLN A 273 16.38 22.93 2.93
CA GLN A 273 16.29 23.48 1.57
C GLN A 273 16.94 22.60 0.50
N ASN A 274 17.95 21.79 0.89
CA ASN A 274 18.66 20.88 0.02
C ASN A 274 18.19 19.42 0.14
N ASP A 275 17.14 19.14 0.96
CA ASP A 275 16.60 17.80 1.02
C ASP A 275 15.94 17.44 -0.31
N PHE A 276 16.39 16.34 -0.93
CA PHE A 276 16.03 15.96 -2.28
C PHE A 276 15.95 14.45 -2.46
N LEU A 277 14.98 14.00 -3.22
CA LEU A 277 14.79 12.61 -3.65
C LEU A 277 14.93 12.50 -5.16
N ASP A 278 15.86 11.65 -5.63
CA ASP A 278 15.92 11.14 -7.01
C ASP A 278 15.57 9.64 -7.01
N LEU A 279 14.58 9.27 -7.81
CA LEU A 279 14.14 7.89 -7.97
C LEU A 279 14.01 7.54 -9.45
N LYS A 280 14.58 6.38 -9.83
CA LYS A 280 14.45 5.79 -11.17
C LYS A 280 14.03 4.33 -11.03
N HIS A 281 12.96 3.96 -11.70
CA HIS A 281 12.46 2.58 -11.70
C HIS A 281 12.25 2.09 -13.12
N ASN A 282 12.84 0.95 -13.44
CA ASN A 282 12.68 0.26 -14.72
C ASN A 282 12.11 -1.13 -14.47
N HIS A 283 11.14 -1.53 -15.27
CA HIS A 283 10.55 -2.86 -15.19
C HIS A 283 10.36 -3.45 -16.59
N ILE A 284 10.69 -4.71 -16.71
CA ILE A 284 10.38 -5.55 -17.87
C ILE A 284 9.74 -6.85 -17.39
N SER A 285 8.66 -7.25 -18.02
CA SER A 285 8.09 -8.58 -17.80
C SER A 285 7.57 -9.20 -19.08
N LEU A 286 7.67 -10.52 -19.17
CA LEU A 286 7.19 -11.35 -20.23
C LEU A 286 6.18 -12.34 -19.65
N ASN A 287 4.92 -12.22 -20.04
CA ASN A 287 3.85 -13.11 -19.64
C ASN A 287 3.46 -14.04 -20.80
N HIS A 288 3.48 -15.33 -20.55
CA HIS A 288 2.98 -16.35 -21.47
C HIS A 288 1.74 -17.01 -20.88
N THR A 289 0.64 -16.95 -21.61
CA THR A 289 -0.61 -17.66 -21.30
C THR A 289 -0.83 -18.75 -22.35
N ILE A 290 -1.09 -19.96 -21.89
CA ILE A 290 -1.47 -21.09 -22.75
C ILE A 290 -2.74 -21.75 -22.22
N ILE A 291 -3.67 -22.06 -23.12
CA ILE A 291 -4.91 -22.80 -22.87
C ILE A 291 -4.88 -24.07 -23.73
N PRO A 292 -4.23 -25.15 -23.25
CA PRO A 292 -4.10 -26.39 -24.02
C PRO A 292 -5.44 -27.11 -24.18
N THR A 293 -6.36 -26.92 -23.24
CA THR A 293 -7.74 -27.44 -23.31
C THR A 293 -8.69 -26.43 -22.66
N LYS A 294 -9.99 -26.55 -22.90
CA LYS A 294 -11.03 -25.69 -22.30
C LYS A 294 -10.99 -25.65 -20.74
N ASN A 295 -10.35 -26.66 -20.16
CA ASN A 295 -10.33 -26.87 -18.72
C ASN A 295 -9.01 -26.47 -18.08
N VAL A 296 -7.95 -26.25 -18.85
CA VAL A 296 -6.60 -25.98 -18.35
C VAL A 296 -6.14 -24.62 -18.83
N THR A 297 -5.71 -23.78 -17.89
CA THR A 297 -5.04 -22.51 -18.18
C THR A 297 -3.73 -22.48 -17.44
N ILE A 298 -2.65 -22.16 -18.13
CA ILE A 298 -1.32 -21.97 -17.53
C ILE A 298 -0.85 -20.57 -17.87
N ASN A 299 -0.42 -19.83 -16.84
CA ASN A 299 0.09 -18.48 -16.98
C ASN A 299 1.48 -18.41 -16.34
N THR A 300 2.49 -18.07 -17.14
CA THR A 300 3.89 -17.97 -16.68
C THR A 300 4.39 -16.57 -16.93
N THR A 301 4.95 -15.93 -15.90
CA THR A 301 5.51 -14.58 -16.00
C THR A 301 6.96 -14.60 -15.56
N ALA A 302 7.87 -14.13 -16.40
CA ALA A 302 9.24 -13.77 -16.06
C ALA A 302 9.33 -12.26 -15.92
N TYR A 303 10.08 -11.77 -14.93
CA TYR A 303 10.19 -10.33 -14.68
C TYR A 303 11.56 -9.93 -14.13
N TYR A 304 11.92 -8.67 -14.40
CA TYR A 304 13.08 -7.99 -13.84
C TYR A 304 12.69 -6.53 -13.57
N SER A 305 13.02 -6.05 -12.38
CA SER A 305 12.89 -4.64 -11.99
C SER A 305 14.21 -4.15 -11.43
N TYR A 306 14.57 -2.93 -11.80
CA TYR A 306 15.71 -2.20 -11.26
C TYR A 306 15.20 -0.87 -10.71
N THR A 307 15.64 -0.53 -9.49
CA THR A 307 15.28 0.73 -8.84
C THR A 307 16.55 1.39 -8.30
N PHE A 308 16.77 2.63 -8.66
CA PHE A 308 17.73 3.52 -8.03
C PHE A 308 16.97 4.52 -7.19
N ARG A 309 17.46 4.80 -5.99
CA ARG A 309 16.94 5.84 -5.11
C ARG A 309 18.11 6.54 -4.42
N ASP A 310 18.13 7.85 -4.54
CA ASP A 310 18.95 8.73 -3.75
C ASP A 310 18.06 9.66 -2.95
N TRP A 311 18.20 9.66 -1.63
CA TRP A 311 17.46 10.56 -0.75
C TRP A 311 18.46 11.27 0.15
N ASP A 312 18.82 12.49 -0.24
CA ASP A 312 19.63 13.40 0.55
C ASP A 312 18.72 14.16 1.53
N ARG A 313 19.11 14.23 2.78
CA ARG A 313 18.33 14.89 3.83
C ARG A 313 19.22 15.32 4.98
N ALA A 314 18.87 16.46 5.59
CA ALA A 314 19.49 16.93 6.81
C ALA A 314 19.39 15.89 7.94
N SER A 315 20.42 15.78 8.75
CA SER A 315 20.53 14.82 9.87
C SER A 315 20.87 15.45 11.20
N THR A 316 21.75 16.47 11.22
CA THR A 316 22.09 17.22 12.43
C THR A 316 22.27 18.69 12.13
N PHE A 317 22.05 19.53 13.16
CA PHE A 317 22.24 20.98 13.14
C PHE A 317 23.07 21.39 14.36
N GLY A 318 24.23 22.04 14.17
CA GLY A 318 25.16 22.37 15.24
C GLY A 318 25.58 21.16 16.06
N GLY A 319 25.76 19.99 15.40
CA GLY A 319 26.10 18.72 16.06
C GLY A 319 24.95 18.09 16.86
N LYS A 320 23.75 18.68 16.86
CA LYS A 320 22.56 18.13 17.54
C LYS A 320 21.68 17.34 16.58
N SER A 321 21.22 16.15 16.98
CA SER A 321 20.28 15.37 16.18
C SER A 321 18.91 16.06 16.09
N ILE A 322 18.22 15.89 14.97
CA ILE A 322 16.87 16.40 14.77
C ILE A 322 15.93 15.97 15.89
N ASN A 323 16.01 14.72 16.35
CA ASN A 323 15.15 14.22 17.43
C ASN A 323 15.37 14.96 18.75
N ASN A 324 16.62 15.32 19.09
CA ASN A 324 16.92 16.10 20.29
C ASN A 324 16.39 17.54 20.18
N ILE A 325 16.50 18.15 18.99
CA ILE A 325 16.00 19.51 18.76
C ILE A 325 14.47 19.52 18.86
N LEU A 326 13.77 18.55 18.25
CA LEU A 326 12.31 18.45 18.34
C LEU A 326 11.82 18.14 19.76
N ALA A 327 12.60 17.33 20.52
CA ALA A 327 12.25 16.97 21.88
C ALA A 327 12.23 18.18 22.81
N ASP A 328 13.22 19.06 22.69
CA ASP A 328 13.33 20.28 23.49
C ASP A 328 14.09 21.38 22.72
N PRO A 329 13.38 22.19 21.90
CA PRO A 329 14.00 23.27 21.13
C PRO A 329 14.69 24.34 22.01
N ILE A 330 14.23 24.53 23.24
CA ILE A 330 14.82 25.52 24.17
C ILE A 330 16.16 25.01 24.70
N ALA A 331 16.23 23.77 25.13
CA ALA A 331 17.49 23.15 25.60
C ALA A 331 18.50 22.94 24.44
N ASN A 332 18.04 22.90 23.20
CA ASN A 332 18.86 22.75 21.98
C ASN A 332 18.75 23.99 21.10
N LEU A 333 18.73 25.19 21.68
CA LEU A 333 18.44 26.46 21.01
C LEU A 333 19.38 26.72 19.82
N ASP A 334 20.68 26.50 19.97
CA ASP A 334 21.64 26.68 18.86
C ASP A 334 21.29 25.79 17.64
N GLY A 335 21.02 24.51 17.87
CA GLY A 335 20.60 23.61 16.80
C GLY A 335 19.27 24.01 16.17
N TYR A 336 18.31 24.46 16.97
CA TYR A 336 17.02 24.96 16.50
C TYR A 336 17.15 26.24 15.66
N GLU A 337 17.98 27.19 16.08
CA GLU A 337 18.22 28.43 15.34
C GLU A 337 18.97 28.19 14.05
N ILE A 338 19.95 27.26 14.01
CA ILE A 338 20.61 26.83 12.77
C ILE A 338 19.60 26.15 11.85
N MET A 339 18.76 25.23 12.39
CA MET A 339 17.73 24.53 11.63
C MET A 339 16.72 25.49 10.98
N THR A 340 16.38 26.57 11.67
CA THR A 340 15.46 27.61 11.19
C THR A 340 16.14 28.71 10.36
N GLY A 341 17.49 28.66 10.19
CA GLY A 341 18.26 29.65 9.45
C GLY A 341 18.48 30.98 10.17
N LYS A 342 18.15 31.07 11.46
CA LYS A 342 18.34 32.29 12.29
C LYS A 342 19.75 32.45 12.80
N LYS A 343 20.54 31.39 12.79
CA LYS A 343 21.91 31.34 13.24
C LYS A 343 22.80 30.61 12.24
N ASN A 344 23.99 31.10 12.05
CA ASN A 344 25.02 30.45 11.24
C ASN A 344 25.60 29.25 11.96
N GLY A 345 25.90 28.15 11.26
CA GLY A 345 26.46 26.96 11.89
C GLY A 345 26.47 25.71 11.00
N ASP A 346 27.08 24.67 11.52
CA ASP A 346 27.27 23.41 10.82
C ASP A 346 25.96 22.62 10.63
N VAL A 347 25.80 22.04 9.45
CA VAL A 347 24.71 21.13 9.09
C VAL A 347 25.28 19.89 8.43
N GLU A 348 24.93 18.73 8.97
CA GLU A 348 25.23 17.44 8.36
C GLU A 348 24.01 16.91 7.64
N SER A 349 24.23 16.39 6.43
CA SER A 349 23.20 15.68 5.64
C SER A 349 23.62 14.24 5.39
N GLN A 350 22.67 13.40 5.01
CA GLN A 350 22.90 12.02 4.61
C GLN A 350 22.15 11.72 3.32
N ALA A 351 22.87 11.38 2.28
CA ALA A 351 22.37 10.83 1.05
C ALA A 351 22.19 9.29 1.20
N SER A 352 20.97 8.82 1.15
CA SER A 352 20.65 7.38 1.22
C SER A 352 20.67 6.78 -0.18
N ASN A 353 21.85 6.71 -0.80
CA ASN A 353 22.05 6.08 -2.10
C ASN A 353 21.76 4.59 -2.02
N ARG A 354 20.79 4.12 -2.76
CA ARG A 354 20.40 2.71 -2.77
C ARG A 354 20.08 2.26 -4.18
N THR A 355 20.57 1.06 -4.50
CA THR A 355 20.28 0.37 -5.74
C THR A 355 19.61 -0.94 -5.42
N TYR A 356 18.53 -1.23 -6.12
CA TYR A 356 17.77 -2.45 -5.92
C TYR A 356 17.57 -3.17 -7.24
N PHE A 357 17.53 -4.50 -7.18
CA PHE A 357 16.90 -5.28 -8.23
C PHE A 357 15.95 -6.32 -7.63
N SER A 358 14.91 -6.65 -8.38
CA SER A 358 14.06 -7.81 -8.12
C SER A 358 13.79 -8.54 -9.42
N LYS A 359 13.93 -9.86 -9.43
CA LYS A 359 13.71 -10.70 -10.60
C LYS A 359 13.16 -12.07 -10.23
N GLY A 360 12.44 -12.66 -11.17
CA GLY A 360 11.89 -13.98 -10.91
C GLY A 360 11.07 -14.54 -12.06
N VAL A 361 10.63 -15.77 -11.83
CA VAL A 361 9.67 -16.47 -12.67
C VAL A 361 8.57 -16.99 -11.78
N GLN A 362 7.33 -16.77 -12.17
CA GLN A 362 6.15 -17.30 -11.51
C GLN A 362 5.23 -17.99 -12.53
N THR A 363 4.66 -19.12 -12.14
CA THR A 363 3.72 -19.90 -12.95
C THR A 363 2.49 -20.20 -12.13
N ASN A 364 1.32 -20.06 -12.75
CA ASN A 364 0.03 -20.44 -12.18
C ASN A 364 -0.68 -21.36 -13.19
N ALA A 365 -0.99 -22.56 -12.76
CA ALA A 365 -1.76 -23.53 -13.52
C ALA A 365 -3.13 -23.72 -12.87
N GLN A 366 -4.19 -23.64 -13.65
CA GLN A 366 -5.57 -23.86 -13.24
C GLN A 366 -6.18 -25.01 -14.01
N TYR A 367 -6.86 -25.90 -13.31
CA TYR A 367 -7.66 -26.99 -13.88
C TYR A 367 -9.10 -26.91 -13.38
N LEU A 368 -10.05 -26.86 -14.31
CA LEU A 368 -11.49 -26.82 -14.06
C LEU A 368 -12.13 -28.13 -14.52
N PHE A 369 -12.91 -28.76 -13.66
CA PHE A 369 -13.70 -29.94 -14.05
C PHE A 369 -14.97 -30.03 -13.20
N SER A 370 -15.91 -30.83 -13.65
CA SER A 370 -17.16 -31.09 -12.93
C SER A 370 -17.38 -32.57 -12.77
N THR A 371 -17.83 -33.00 -11.59
CA THR A 371 -18.24 -34.38 -11.29
C THR A 371 -19.68 -34.34 -10.84
N ASN A 372 -20.59 -34.84 -11.68
CA ASN A 372 -22.04 -34.67 -11.47
C ASN A 372 -22.44 -33.18 -11.34
N LYS A 373 -22.92 -32.78 -10.15
CA LYS A 373 -23.36 -31.40 -9.85
C LYS A 373 -22.30 -30.59 -9.08
N ILE A 374 -21.11 -31.14 -8.89
CA ILE A 374 -20.01 -30.51 -8.14
C ILE A 374 -19.04 -29.92 -9.15
N ASN A 375 -18.71 -28.64 -9.00
CA ASN A 375 -17.67 -27.99 -9.78
C ASN A 375 -16.38 -27.92 -8.98
N HIS A 376 -15.28 -28.23 -9.63
CA HIS A 376 -13.95 -28.30 -9.04
C HIS A 376 -13.01 -27.34 -9.76
N ARG A 377 -12.20 -26.63 -9.00
CA ARG A 377 -11.09 -25.82 -9.51
C ARG A 377 -9.84 -26.11 -8.68
N ILE A 378 -8.83 -26.64 -9.32
CA ILE A 378 -7.50 -26.80 -8.73
C ILE A 378 -6.60 -25.71 -9.27
N GLN A 379 -5.83 -25.06 -8.41
CA GLN A 379 -4.81 -24.09 -8.81
C GLN A 379 -3.49 -24.42 -8.12
N LEU A 380 -2.45 -24.52 -8.92
CA LEU A 380 -1.06 -24.70 -8.48
C LEU A 380 -0.27 -23.47 -8.89
N GLY A 381 0.43 -22.84 -7.96
CA GLY A 381 1.34 -21.74 -8.24
C GLY A 381 2.75 -22.05 -7.78
N LEU A 382 3.71 -21.60 -8.57
CA LEU A 382 5.14 -21.68 -8.28
C LEU A 382 5.75 -20.31 -8.50
N ARG A 383 6.66 -19.85 -7.62
CA ARG A 383 7.45 -18.65 -7.80
C ARG A 383 8.87 -18.86 -7.31
N TYR A 384 9.83 -18.56 -8.17
CA TYR A 384 11.23 -18.38 -7.81
C TYR A 384 11.59 -16.91 -7.93
N HIS A 385 12.10 -16.30 -6.87
CA HIS A 385 12.32 -14.87 -6.78
C HIS A 385 13.69 -14.59 -6.15
N LEU A 386 14.35 -13.58 -6.68
CA LEU A 386 15.64 -13.07 -6.20
C LEU A 386 15.50 -11.56 -6.08
N ASP A 387 15.90 -11.01 -4.94
CA ASP A 387 16.03 -9.57 -4.79
C ASP A 387 17.29 -9.16 -4.03
N GLN A 388 17.71 -7.93 -4.25
CA GLN A 388 18.87 -7.33 -3.59
C GLN A 388 18.59 -5.86 -3.27
N ALA A 389 19.08 -5.43 -2.12
CA ALA A 389 19.22 -4.02 -1.77
C ALA A 389 20.70 -3.72 -1.50
N ASP A 390 21.32 -2.95 -2.38
CA ASP A 390 22.65 -2.36 -2.17
C ASP A 390 22.47 -0.99 -1.51
N ARG A 391 22.94 -0.87 -0.27
CA ARG A 391 22.81 0.31 0.58
C ARG A 391 24.18 0.94 0.80
N TYR A 392 24.42 2.08 0.13
CA TYR A 392 25.72 2.71 0.05
C TYR A 392 25.62 4.22 0.33
N ALA A 393 25.25 4.56 1.59
CA ALA A 393 24.94 5.93 1.99
C ALA A 393 26.20 6.78 2.23
N THR A 394 26.05 8.07 1.92
CA THR A 394 27.11 9.08 2.02
C THR A 394 26.66 10.21 2.93
N SER A 395 27.55 10.80 3.72
CA SER A 395 27.28 12.07 4.40
C SER A 395 27.90 13.24 3.63
N SER A 396 27.27 14.39 3.77
CA SER A 396 27.78 15.68 3.32
C SER A 396 27.71 16.70 4.45
N SER A 397 28.64 17.63 4.49
CA SER A 397 28.69 18.75 5.42
C SER A 397 28.33 20.04 4.69
N SER A 398 27.55 20.87 5.32
CA SER A 398 27.17 22.20 4.86
C SER A 398 27.30 23.19 6.02
N PHE A 399 27.37 24.47 5.71
CA PHE A 399 27.34 25.52 6.69
C PHE A 399 26.16 26.47 6.40
N MET A 400 25.34 26.76 7.40
CA MET A 400 24.26 27.72 7.31
C MET A 400 24.83 29.13 7.41
N ILE A 401 24.60 29.96 6.39
CA ILE A 401 24.99 31.36 6.34
C ILE A 401 23.77 32.19 6.00
N ASP A 402 23.29 32.99 6.93
CA ASP A 402 22.14 33.90 6.77
C ASP A 402 20.90 33.21 6.13
N GLY A 403 20.61 32.00 6.61
CA GLY A 403 19.48 31.20 6.14
C GLY A 403 19.74 30.36 4.88
N ILE A 404 20.93 30.44 4.30
CA ILE A 404 21.31 29.68 3.08
C ILE A 404 22.30 28.59 3.42
N LEU A 405 22.07 27.37 2.96
CA LEU A 405 23.00 26.25 3.11
C LEU A 405 24.06 26.27 2.01
N VAL A 406 25.31 26.38 2.40
CA VAL A 406 26.48 26.27 1.53
C VAL A 406 27.18 24.95 1.81
N GLN A 407 27.27 24.08 0.83
CA GLN A 407 27.96 22.80 0.98
C GLN A 407 29.46 23.02 1.17
N THR A 408 30.03 22.45 2.22
CA THR A 408 31.44 22.57 2.60
C THR A 408 32.24 21.31 2.33
N GLY A 409 31.58 20.16 2.21
CA GLY A 409 32.23 18.89 1.93
C GLY A 409 31.29 17.75 1.59
N ILE A 410 31.81 16.75 0.89
CA ILE A 410 31.17 15.45 0.65
C ILE A 410 32.14 14.38 1.10
N SER A 411 31.68 13.49 1.99
CA SER A 411 32.47 12.34 2.40
C SER A 411 32.49 11.26 1.31
N PHE A 412 33.36 10.28 1.46
CA PHE A 412 33.38 9.15 0.55
C PHE A 412 32.12 8.29 0.69
N LYS A 413 31.73 7.65 -0.40
CA LYS A 413 30.59 6.75 -0.47
C LYS A 413 30.72 5.61 0.52
N GLY A 414 29.64 5.29 1.23
CA GLY A 414 29.60 4.20 2.21
C GLY A 414 29.99 4.60 3.64
N ASN A 415 30.38 5.85 3.90
CA ASN A 415 30.80 6.29 5.24
C ASN A 415 29.64 6.34 6.28
N LYS A 416 28.40 6.24 5.84
CA LYS A 416 27.22 6.16 6.72
C LYS A 416 26.55 4.79 6.71
N GLU A 417 26.50 4.14 5.57
CA GLU A 417 25.93 2.79 5.40
C GLU A 417 26.60 2.12 4.21
N ASN A 418 27.09 0.90 4.39
CA ASN A 418 27.83 0.16 3.37
C ASN A 418 27.47 -1.34 3.45
N GLN A 419 26.34 -1.71 2.86
CA GLN A 419 25.72 -3.03 3.04
C GLN A 419 25.15 -3.55 1.74
N ILE A 420 25.22 -4.88 1.58
CA ILE A 420 24.49 -5.64 0.55
C ILE A 420 23.55 -6.62 1.25
N ARG A 421 22.28 -6.59 0.88
CA ARG A 421 21.20 -7.44 1.39
C ARG A 421 20.63 -8.25 0.24
N ASN A 422 20.69 -9.57 0.32
CA ASN A 422 20.17 -10.47 -0.71
C ASN A 422 19.10 -11.37 -0.14
N ALA A 423 18.10 -11.66 -0.94
CA ALA A 423 17.13 -12.71 -0.64
C ALA A 423 16.87 -13.59 -1.86
N LYS A 424 16.74 -14.90 -1.60
CA LYS A 424 16.30 -15.92 -2.57
C LYS A 424 15.06 -16.59 -2.00
N SER A 425 13.98 -16.63 -2.75
CA SER A 425 12.73 -17.24 -2.30
C SER A 425 12.22 -18.24 -3.32
N PHE A 426 11.81 -19.40 -2.81
CA PHE A 426 10.98 -20.36 -3.53
C PHE A 426 9.63 -20.44 -2.81
N ALA A 427 8.55 -20.14 -3.51
CA ALA A 427 7.20 -20.21 -3.00
C ALA A 427 6.33 -21.09 -3.90
N THR A 428 5.52 -21.95 -3.29
CA THR A 428 4.51 -22.74 -3.99
C THR A 428 3.20 -22.70 -3.23
N TYR A 429 2.09 -22.78 -3.94
CA TYR A 429 0.78 -22.97 -3.32
C TYR A 429 -0.07 -23.96 -4.11
N LEU A 430 -0.91 -24.67 -3.38
CA LEU A 430 -1.99 -25.49 -3.91
C LEU A 430 -3.31 -24.95 -3.30
N SER A 431 -4.28 -24.65 -4.15
CA SER A 431 -5.61 -24.22 -3.75
C SER A 431 -6.64 -25.06 -4.49
N TYR A 432 -7.64 -25.51 -3.76
CA TYR A 432 -8.74 -26.28 -4.32
C TYR A 432 -10.07 -25.63 -3.96
N ASP A 433 -10.88 -25.33 -4.96
CA ASP A 433 -12.25 -24.82 -4.76
C ASP A 433 -13.24 -25.91 -5.16
N LEU A 434 -14.11 -26.29 -4.24
CA LEU A 434 -15.27 -27.17 -4.46
C LEU A 434 -16.52 -26.33 -4.35
N SER A 435 -17.40 -26.39 -5.38
CA SER A 435 -18.67 -25.66 -5.39
C SER A 435 -19.83 -26.59 -5.65
N TYR A 436 -20.82 -26.59 -4.73
CA TYR A 436 -22.03 -27.40 -4.80
C TYR A 436 -23.23 -26.68 -4.19
N LYS A 437 -24.30 -26.46 -4.92
CA LYS A 437 -25.59 -25.88 -4.44
C LYS A 437 -25.40 -24.64 -3.55
N GLY A 438 -24.65 -23.65 -4.00
CA GLY A 438 -24.38 -22.42 -3.24
C GLY A 438 -23.26 -22.53 -2.21
N LEU A 439 -22.85 -23.72 -1.81
CA LEU A 439 -21.69 -23.94 -0.95
C LEU A 439 -20.41 -23.92 -1.78
N LYS A 440 -19.41 -23.16 -1.33
CA LYS A 440 -18.05 -23.18 -1.86
C LYS A 440 -17.08 -23.41 -0.71
N LEU A 441 -16.27 -24.45 -0.81
CA LEU A 441 -15.17 -24.74 0.10
C LEU A 441 -13.85 -24.50 -0.63
N SER A 442 -12.92 -23.85 0.04
CA SER A 442 -11.64 -23.45 -0.55
C SER A 442 -10.48 -23.73 0.41
N PRO A 443 -10.10 -25.03 0.61
CA PRO A 443 -8.85 -25.35 1.28
C PRO A 443 -7.66 -24.93 0.42
N GLY A 444 -6.59 -24.53 1.06
CA GLY A 444 -5.35 -24.17 0.39
C GLY A 444 -4.16 -24.27 1.31
N VAL A 445 -3.00 -24.41 0.73
CA VAL A 445 -1.73 -24.44 1.43
C VAL A 445 -0.68 -23.69 0.61
N ARG A 446 0.17 -22.93 1.31
CA ARG A 446 1.34 -22.28 0.73
C ARG A 446 2.58 -22.72 1.47
N TYR A 447 3.63 -22.97 0.75
CA TYR A 447 4.97 -23.19 1.29
C TYR A 447 5.90 -22.09 0.79
N GLU A 448 6.70 -21.53 1.69
CA GLU A 448 7.79 -20.63 1.34
C GLU A 448 9.10 -21.08 1.96
N LYS A 449 10.16 -21.03 1.15
CA LYS A 449 11.55 -21.18 1.57
C LYS A 449 12.29 -19.92 1.15
N ILE A 450 12.95 -19.26 2.13
CA ILE A 450 13.65 -17.98 1.91
C ILE A 450 15.05 -18.13 2.49
N ASN A 451 16.06 -17.78 1.70
CA ASN A 451 17.44 -17.70 2.14
C ASN A 451 17.82 -16.21 2.11
N PHE A 452 18.26 -15.68 3.24
CA PHE A 452 18.77 -14.33 3.39
C PHE A 452 20.28 -14.34 3.53
N ASP A 453 20.96 -13.43 2.84
CA ASP A 453 22.41 -13.19 2.93
C ASP A 453 22.66 -11.70 3.14
N PHE A 454 23.34 -11.37 4.20
CA PHE A 454 23.65 -10.01 4.60
C PHE A 454 25.17 -9.80 4.69
N GLN A 455 25.67 -8.78 4.02
CA GLN A 455 27.06 -8.37 4.01
C GLN A 455 27.16 -6.91 4.45
N ASN A 456 27.88 -6.65 5.52
CA ASN A 456 28.17 -5.31 6.02
C ASN A 456 29.69 -5.08 5.95
N TYR A 457 30.09 -4.20 5.05
CA TYR A 457 31.51 -3.86 4.81
C TYR A 457 32.06 -2.87 5.82
N GLY A 458 31.19 -2.28 6.67
CA GLY A 458 31.58 -1.21 7.58
C GLY A 458 31.77 0.12 6.86
N THR A 459 31.80 1.20 7.65
CA THR A 459 31.83 2.58 7.14
C THR A 459 33.21 3.08 6.77
N ALA A 460 34.28 2.30 6.99
CA ALA A 460 35.64 2.62 6.62
C ALA A 460 36.12 1.92 5.32
N ASP A 461 35.45 0.83 4.93
CA ASP A 461 35.83 0.05 3.72
C ASP A 461 35.00 0.50 2.51
N ASN A 462 35.29 1.70 2.03
CA ASN A 462 34.59 2.29 0.89
C ASN A 462 34.79 1.55 -0.45
N ALA A 463 35.89 0.83 -0.60
CA ALA A 463 36.17 0.02 -1.79
C ALA A 463 35.56 -1.39 -1.73
N ARG A 464 34.98 -1.76 -0.59
CA ARG A 464 34.42 -3.10 -0.35
C ARG A 464 35.41 -4.24 -0.58
N ILE A 465 36.65 -4.04 -0.16
CA ILE A 465 37.71 -5.07 -0.25
C ILE A 465 37.61 -6.11 0.88
N GLY A 466 36.72 -5.91 1.82
CA GLY A 466 36.40 -6.87 2.89
C GLY A 466 37.20 -6.70 4.17
N THR A 467 37.93 -5.61 4.37
CA THR A 467 38.73 -5.36 5.59
C THR A 467 37.91 -5.32 6.88
N ALA A 468 36.66 -4.92 6.80
CA ALA A 468 35.71 -4.87 7.92
C ALA A 468 34.45 -5.70 7.68
N LEU A 469 34.48 -6.61 6.73
CA LEU A 469 33.31 -7.40 6.33
C LEU A 469 32.77 -8.25 7.48
N LYS A 470 31.49 -8.05 7.78
CA LYS A 470 30.69 -8.90 8.65
C LYS A 470 29.55 -9.48 7.82
N SER A 471 29.35 -10.80 7.90
CA SER A 471 28.28 -11.47 7.16
C SER A 471 27.38 -12.23 8.11
N ALA A 472 26.11 -12.30 7.75
CA ALA A 472 25.13 -13.15 8.44
C ALA A 472 24.16 -13.77 7.42
N GLN A 473 23.70 -14.98 7.71
CA GLN A 473 22.73 -15.71 6.89
C GLN A 473 21.58 -16.21 7.75
N ASN A 474 20.39 -16.29 7.15
CA ASN A 474 19.21 -16.85 7.80
C ASN A 474 18.37 -17.60 6.78
N ASP A 475 17.97 -18.81 7.11
CA ASP A 475 17.15 -19.68 6.27
C ASP A 475 15.81 -19.94 6.93
N ILE A 476 14.74 -19.68 6.20
CA ILE A 476 13.38 -19.88 6.69
C ILE A 476 12.62 -20.80 5.76
N SER A 477 11.90 -21.72 6.37
CA SER A 477 10.93 -22.58 5.69
C SER A 477 9.64 -22.58 6.49
N ILE A 478 8.52 -22.29 5.81
CA ILE A 478 7.23 -22.19 6.49
C ILE A 478 6.09 -22.76 5.63
N LEU A 479 5.17 -23.46 6.30
CA LEU A 479 3.93 -23.97 5.74
C LEU A 479 2.75 -23.14 6.26
N LEU A 480 1.89 -22.69 5.35
CA LEU A 480 0.80 -21.76 5.60
C LEU A 480 -0.52 -22.37 5.10
N PRO A 481 -1.19 -23.20 5.92
CA PRO A 481 -2.50 -23.73 5.58
C PRO A 481 -3.59 -22.67 5.75
N GLY A 482 -4.69 -22.83 5.01
CA GLY A 482 -5.89 -22.05 5.17
C GLY A 482 -7.11 -22.74 4.58
N LEU A 483 -8.26 -22.35 5.10
CA LEU A 483 -9.57 -22.83 4.68
C LEU A 483 -10.52 -21.66 4.60
N GLY A 484 -11.17 -21.51 3.46
CA GLY A 484 -12.27 -20.57 3.27
C GLY A 484 -13.56 -21.30 2.94
N ILE A 485 -14.66 -20.77 3.42
CA ILE A 485 -16.02 -21.25 3.13
C ILE A 485 -16.86 -20.06 2.69
N ASN A 486 -17.68 -20.24 1.67
CA ASN A 486 -18.73 -19.29 1.28
C ASN A 486 -20.02 -20.06 1.03
N TYR A 487 -21.13 -19.53 1.53
CA TYR A 487 -22.46 -20.10 1.30
C TYR A 487 -23.39 -19.03 0.75
N GLU A 488 -23.89 -19.25 -0.46
CA GLU A 488 -24.87 -18.41 -1.12
C GLU A 488 -26.29 -18.91 -0.79
N PHE A 489 -27.01 -18.20 0.05
CA PHE A 489 -28.41 -18.53 0.39
C PHE A 489 -29.32 -18.34 -0.82
N ASN A 490 -29.05 -17.30 -1.60
CA ASN A 490 -29.69 -16.96 -2.85
C ASN A 490 -28.84 -15.96 -3.64
N SER A 491 -29.31 -15.48 -4.79
CA SER A 491 -28.60 -14.51 -5.65
C SER A 491 -28.28 -13.16 -4.96
N LYS A 492 -28.90 -12.87 -3.80
CA LYS A 492 -28.71 -11.60 -3.08
C LYS A 492 -27.89 -11.73 -1.80
N MET A 493 -27.87 -12.91 -1.18
CA MET A 493 -27.36 -13.10 0.18
C MET A 493 -26.33 -14.20 0.23
N SER A 494 -25.17 -13.92 0.81
CA SER A 494 -24.16 -14.93 1.12
C SER A 494 -23.49 -14.66 2.47
N THR A 495 -23.00 -15.72 3.08
CA THR A 495 -22.10 -15.66 4.23
C THR A 495 -20.79 -16.34 3.89
N PHE A 496 -19.72 -15.90 4.52
CA PHE A 496 -18.42 -16.52 4.36
C PHE A 496 -17.68 -16.54 5.69
N GLY A 497 -16.71 -17.43 5.78
CA GLY A 497 -15.79 -17.51 6.89
C GLY A 497 -14.47 -18.10 6.44
N GLY A 498 -13.46 -17.93 7.25
CA GLY A 498 -12.16 -18.49 6.94
C GLY A 498 -11.21 -18.50 8.11
N VAL A 499 -10.27 -19.41 8.03
CA VAL A 499 -9.11 -19.48 8.92
C VAL A 499 -7.86 -19.69 8.09
N HIS A 500 -6.79 -18.97 8.40
CA HIS A 500 -5.52 -19.17 7.73
C HIS A 500 -4.34 -18.79 8.62
N LYS A 501 -3.21 -19.47 8.42
CA LYS A 501 -1.95 -19.08 9.00
C LYS A 501 -1.33 -17.97 8.17
N GLY A 502 -1.09 -16.81 8.79
CA GLY A 502 -0.41 -15.68 8.21
C GLY A 502 1.09 -15.67 8.53
N PHE A 503 1.85 -14.95 7.71
CA PHE A 503 3.31 -14.90 7.78
C PHE A 503 3.83 -13.55 7.29
N SER A 504 4.91 -13.08 7.92
CA SER A 504 5.81 -12.05 7.39
C SER A 504 7.26 -12.49 7.60
N PRO A 505 8.14 -12.32 6.60
CA PRO A 505 9.56 -12.62 6.74
C PRO A 505 10.19 -11.83 7.90
N PRO A 506 11.24 -12.37 8.55
CA PRO A 506 11.92 -11.68 9.67
C PRO A 506 12.84 -10.54 9.22
N GLY A 507 12.93 -10.26 7.90
CA GLY A 507 13.92 -9.33 7.35
C GLY A 507 15.34 -9.91 7.35
N MET A 508 16.34 -9.01 7.17
CA MET A 508 17.74 -9.40 7.15
C MET A 508 18.23 -9.82 8.55
N PRO A 509 19.08 -10.85 8.61
CA PRO A 509 19.77 -11.18 9.85
C PRO A 509 20.67 -10.03 10.28
N SER A 510 20.72 -9.74 11.60
CA SER A 510 21.63 -8.75 12.14
C SER A 510 23.03 -9.33 12.34
N VAL A 511 24.07 -8.55 12.06
CA VAL A 511 25.48 -8.88 12.39
C VAL A 511 25.92 -8.28 13.72
N THR A 512 25.07 -7.47 14.34
CA THR A 512 25.36 -6.75 15.58
C THR A 512 24.49 -7.16 16.76
N SER A 513 23.34 -7.85 16.49
CA SER A 513 22.41 -8.26 17.53
C SER A 513 23.01 -9.29 18.47
N THR A 514 23.03 -8.98 19.75
CA THR A 514 23.38 -9.92 20.84
C THR A 514 22.19 -10.78 21.26
N ILE A 515 20.97 -10.47 20.82
CA ILE A 515 19.72 -11.17 21.20
C ILE A 515 19.43 -12.35 20.27
N GLY A 516 20.24 -12.54 19.23
CA GLY A 516 20.02 -13.55 18.20
C GLY A 516 19.25 -13.04 16.99
N GLN A 517 18.98 -13.93 16.03
CA GLN A 517 18.29 -13.57 14.79
C GLN A 517 16.78 -13.44 14.99
N ALA A 518 16.17 -12.45 14.37
CA ALA A 518 14.73 -12.30 14.38
C ALA A 518 14.05 -13.52 13.74
N LYS A 519 13.00 -14.03 14.39
CA LYS A 519 12.16 -15.13 13.89
C LYS A 519 11.05 -14.54 13.01
N ALA A 520 10.57 -15.34 12.08
CA ALA A 520 9.42 -14.97 11.26
C ALA A 520 8.21 -14.57 12.11
N GLU A 521 7.54 -13.51 11.71
CA GLU A 521 6.24 -13.16 12.25
C GLU A 521 5.20 -14.17 11.75
N THR A 522 4.39 -14.70 12.65
CA THR A 522 3.30 -15.62 12.31
C THR A 522 2.03 -15.21 13.01
N SER A 523 0.89 -15.52 12.39
CA SER A 523 -0.42 -15.30 12.99
C SER A 523 -1.39 -16.41 12.62
N LEU A 524 -2.41 -16.61 13.47
CA LEU A 524 -3.59 -17.39 13.13
C LEU A 524 -4.76 -16.43 13.00
N ASN A 525 -5.29 -16.34 11.79
CA ASN A 525 -6.27 -15.34 11.40
C ASN A 525 -7.62 -16.00 11.17
N TYR A 526 -8.67 -15.40 11.73
CA TYR A 526 -10.06 -15.81 11.60
C TYR A 526 -10.88 -14.67 11.02
N GLU A 527 -11.85 -15.01 10.17
CA GLU A 527 -12.84 -14.06 9.71
C GLU A 527 -14.20 -14.72 9.53
N VAL A 528 -15.26 -13.93 9.72
CA VAL A 528 -16.63 -14.25 9.36
C VAL A 528 -17.28 -13.02 8.76
N GLY A 529 -18.04 -13.18 7.68
CA GLY A 529 -18.68 -12.07 7.01
C GLY A 529 -20.00 -12.44 6.37
N TYR A 530 -20.81 -11.39 6.16
CA TYR A 530 -22.08 -11.45 5.48
C TYR A 530 -22.10 -10.46 4.33
N ARG A 531 -22.67 -10.86 3.19
CA ARG A 531 -22.86 -10.01 2.02
C ARG A 531 -24.33 -10.00 1.61
N TYR A 532 -24.81 -8.80 1.35
CA TYR A 532 -26.09 -8.57 0.71
C TYR A 532 -25.91 -7.76 -0.55
N HIS A 533 -26.55 -8.19 -1.64
CA HIS A 533 -26.47 -7.51 -2.93
C HIS A 533 -27.85 -7.47 -3.58
N SER A 534 -28.31 -6.28 -3.93
CA SER A 534 -29.49 -6.07 -4.75
C SER A 534 -29.22 -4.98 -5.78
N SER A 535 -30.16 -4.75 -6.70
CA SER A 535 -29.98 -3.75 -7.76
C SER A 535 -29.75 -2.31 -7.28
N GLY A 536 -30.07 -1.99 -6.02
CA GLY A 536 -29.89 -0.63 -5.48
C GLY A 536 -29.14 -0.59 -4.16
N PHE A 537 -28.81 -1.75 -3.56
CA PHE A 537 -28.19 -1.81 -2.24
C PHE A 537 -27.15 -2.93 -2.15
N ASN A 538 -25.96 -2.57 -1.73
CA ASN A 538 -24.88 -3.50 -1.44
C ASN A 538 -24.43 -3.31 0.00
N ALA A 539 -24.26 -4.40 0.73
CA ALA A 539 -23.76 -4.37 2.10
C ALA A 539 -22.75 -5.52 2.31
N GLN A 540 -21.71 -5.24 3.04
CA GLN A 540 -20.76 -6.23 3.55
C GLN A 540 -20.43 -5.91 5.00
N LEU A 541 -20.53 -6.93 5.86
CA LEU A 541 -20.13 -6.87 7.26
C LEU A 541 -19.11 -7.98 7.51
N VAL A 542 -17.98 -7.66 8.15
CA VAL A 542 -16.92 -8.63 8.43
C VAL A 542 -16.38 -8.42 9.84
N GLY A 543 -16.38 -9.49 10.64
CA GLY A 543 -15.60 -9.57 11.88
C GLY A 543 -14.32 -10.32 11.63
N PHE A 544 -13.22 -9.89 12.23
CA PHE A 544 -11.92 -10.56 12.12
C PHE A 544 -11.16 -10.58 13.44
N ILE A 545 -10.29 -11.59 13.59
CA ILE A 545 -9.33 -11.73 14.70
C ILE A 545 -8.03 -12.26 14.12
N ASN A 546 -6.93 -11.56 14.38
CA ASN A 546 -5.56 -11.95 14.04
C ASN A 546 -4.77 -12.16 15.34
N ASN A 547 -4.47 -13.39 15.67
CA ASN A 547 -3.65 -13.75 16.84
C ASN A 547 -2.20 -13.94 16.38
N TYR A 548 -1.34 -13.00 16.75
CA TYR A 548 0.08 -13.06 16.43
C TYR A 548 0.81 -13.93 17.45
N GLY A 549 1.53 -14.93 16.97
CA GLY A 549 2.44 -15.74 17.78
C GLY A 549 3.79 -15.06 18.02
N ASN A 550 4.14 -14.11 17.16
CA ASN A 550 5.40 -13.38 17.23
C ASN A 550 5.31 -12.16 16.31
N ILE A 551 5.08 -10.97 16.88
CA ILE A 551 5.01 -9.73 16.12
C ILE A 551 6.41 -9.16 15.90
N LEU A 552 6.67 -8.59 14.72
CA LEU A 552 7.95 -7.97 14.36
C LEU A 552 7.85 -6.45 14.30
N GLY A 553 8.71 -5.79 15.07
CA GLY A 553 9.05 -4.38 14.92
C GLY A 553 10.29 -4.18 14.07
N SER A 554 10.51 -2.95 13.63
CA SER A 554 11.67 -2.55 12.83
C SER A 554 12.33 -1.28 13.36
N ASP A 555 13.65 -1.16 13.15
CA ASP A 555 14.42 0.03 13.46
C ASP A 555 14.65 0.86 12.20
N ASN A 556 13.57 1.41 11.63
CA ASN A 556 13.62 2.27 10.46
C ASN A 556 13.40 3.75 10.83
N VAL A 557 14.13 4.68 10.20
CA VAL A 557 13.95 6.13 10.42
C VAL A 557 12.54 6.58 10.07
N SER A 558 11.91 6.01 9.05
CA SER A 558 10.52 6.31 8.68
C SER A 558 9.50 5.92 9.75
N GLY A 559 9.87 5.02 10.67
CA GLY A 559 9.11 4.61 11.84
C GLY A 559 9.54 5.31 13.15
N GLY A 560 10.50 6.23 13.08
CA GLY A 560 11.05 6.91 14.29
C GLY A 560 12.26 6.21 14.91
N GLY A 561 12.77 5.15 14.30
CA GLY A 561 13.96 4.43 14.76
C GLY A 561 15.28 5.10 14.37
N ALA A 562 16.41 4.50 14.81
CA ALA A 562 17.76 4.97 14.49
C ALA A 562 18.17 4.70 13.03
N GLY A 563 17.50 3.77 12.35
CA GLY A 563 17.70 3.49 10.93
C GLY A 563 18.68 2.36 10.62
N THR A 564 18.99 1.49 11.58
CA THR A 564 19.79 0.28 11.33
C THR A 564 19.08 -0.65 10.36
N GLY A 565 17.73 -0.61 10.34
CA GLY A 565 16.88 -1.51 9.58
C GLY A 565 16.82 -2.92 10.16
N ASP A 566 17.29 -3.10 11.39
CA ASP A 566 17.20 -4.38 12.11
C ASP A 566 15.74 -4.67 12.48
N MET A 567 15.40 -5.95 12.48
CA MET A 567 14.10 -6.44 12.90
C MET A 567 14.23 -7.13 14.26
N PHE A 568 13.21 -6.95 15.09
CA PHE A 568 13.16 -7.57 16.42
C PHE A 568 11.77 -8.16 16.70
N ASN A 569 11.75 -9.22 17.51
CA ASN A 569 10.51 -9.88 17.92
C ASN A 569 9.99 -9.27 19.23
N ALA A 570 8.70 -9.01 19.27
CA ALA A 570 8.01 -8.45 20.42
C ALA A 570 6.89 -9.36 20.97
N GLY A 571 7.01 -10.66 20.74
CA GLY A 571 6.13 -11.66 21.29
C GLY A 571 4.70 -11.68 20.75
N HIS A 572 3.73 -11.99 21.64
CA HIS A 572 2.33 -12.18 21.24
C HIS A 572 1.57 -10.84 21.13
N ALA A 573 0.73 -10.74 20.11
CA ALA A 573 -0.19 -9.64 19.94
C ALA A 573 -1.56 -10.13 19.45
N LYS A 574 -2.60 -9.35 19.71
CA LYS A 574 -3.97 -9.62 19.22
C LYS A 574 -4.50 -8.38 18.54
N ILE A 575 -4.99 -8.57 17.32
CA ILE A 575 -5.67 -7.53 16.55
C ILE A 575 -7.04 -8.06 16.14
N GLN A 576 -8.09 -7.33 16.50
CA GLN A 576 -9.46 -7.72 16.18
C GLN A 576 -10.25 -6.51 15.70
N GLY A 577 -11.33 -6.74 14.96
CA GLY A 577 -12.09 -5.62 14.45
C GLY A 577 -13.33 -5.97 13.67
N LEU A 578 -14.00 -4.90 13.24
CA LEU A 578 -15.22 -4.92 12.46
C LEU A 578 -15.05 -4.05 11.21
N GLU A 579 -15.42 -4.58 10.06
CA GLU A 579 -15.41 -3.88 8.78
C GLU A 579 -16.86 -3.79 8.25
N ILE A 580 -17.31 -2.58 7.90
CA ILE A 580 -18.64 -2.33 7.33
C ILE A 580 -18.49 -1.60 6.01
N GLY A 581 -19.03 -2.16 4.94
CA GLY A 581 -19.15 -1.51 3.63
C GLY A 581 -20.60 -1.46 3.22
N LEU A 582 -21.12 -0.27 2.93
CA LEU A 582 -22.51 -0.05 2.47
C LEU A 582 -22.48 0.82 1.22
N GLU A 583 -23.30 0.47 0.23
CA GLU A 583 -23.59 1.29 -0.95
C GLU A 583 -25.09 1.24 -1.22
N TYR A 584 -25.73 2.41 -1.33
CA TYR A 584 -27.17 2.53 -1.58
C TYR A 584 -27.47 3.65 -2.57
N ASP A 585 -28.28 3.37 -3.58
CA ASP A 585 -28.85 4.38 -4.48
C ASP A 585 -30.26 4.79 -3.99
N LEU A 586 -30.36 5.97 -3.40
CA LEU A 586 -31.62 6.51 -2.85
C LEU A 586 -32.75 6.62 -3.89
N LEU A 587 -32.39 6.81 -5.16
CA LEU A 587 -33.34 6.94 -6.26
C LEU A 587 -33.52 5.64 -7.05
N HIS A 588 -33.00 4.51 -6.57
CA HIS A 588 -33.00 3.24 -7.28
C HIS A 588 -34.34 2.92 -7.98
N LYS A 589 -35.47 3.08 -7.28
CA LYS A 589 -36.80 2.84 -7.84
C LYS A 589 -37.24 3.86 -8.91
N LYS A 590 -36.67 5.07 -8.92
CA LYS A 590 -36.98 6.16 -9.85
C LYS A 590 -35.91 6.29 -10.96
N THR A 591 -34.78 5.60 -10.87
CA THR A 591 -33.65 5.73 -11.80
C THR A 591 -34.05 5.41 -13.25
N ILE A 592 -34.95 4.40 -13.45
CA ILE A 592 -35.40 4.01 -14.79
C ILE A 592 -36.16 5.16 -15.47
N ALA A 593 -36.98 5.87 -14.71
CA ALA A 593 -37.80 6.98 -15.26
C ALA A 593 -37.00 8.28 -15.42
N THR A 594 -36.10 8.59 -14.50
CA THR A 594 -35.40 9.87 -14.44
C THR A 594 -33.97 9.82 -15.02
N GLY A 595 -33.37 8.65 -15.10
CA GLY A 595 -31.94 8.47 -15.40
C GLY A 595 -31.01 9.04 -14.33
N LEU A 596 -31.56 9.47 -13.17
CA LEU A 596 -30.83 10.10 -12.07
C LEU A 596 -30.60 9.09 -10.94
N LYS A 597 -29.42 9.08 -10.35
CA LYS A 597 -29.03 8.31 -9.16
C LYS A 597 -28.54 9.23 -8.06
N LEU A 598 -28.78 8.83 -6.82
CA LEU A 598 -28.23 9.45 -5.62
C LEU A 598 -27.49 8.38 -4.80
N PRO A 599 -26.28 7.99 -5.20
CA PRO A 599 -25.50 6.98 -4.48
C PRO A 599 -24.98 7.53 -3.16
N ILE A 600 -25.11 6.74 -2.11
CA ILE A 600 -24.47 6.93 -0.81
C ILE A 600 -23.54 5.74 -0.58
N SER A 601 -22.34 5.97 -0.05
CA SER A 601 -21.48 4.88 0.41
C SER A 601 -20.95 5.16 1.81
N ILE A 602 -20.70 4.08 2.56
CA ILE A 602 -20.08 4.09 3.89
C ILE A 602 -19.05 2.98 3.91
N ALA A 603 -17.83 3.31 4.29
CA ALA A 603 -16.76 2.38 4.64
C ALA A 603 -16.33 2.69 6.07
N TYR A 604 -16.61 1.78 6.99
CA TYR A 604 -16.23 1.93 8.39
C TYR A 604 -15.37 0.77 8.84
N THR A 605 -14.38 1.06 9.65
CA THR A 605 -13.51 0.07 10.29
C THR A 605 -13.35 0.42 11.76
N TYR A 606 -13.56 -0.58 12.61
CA TYR A 606 -13.12 -0.58 13.99
C TYR A 606 -11.97 -1.57 14.14
N THR A 607 -10.89 -1.18 14.79
CA THR A 607 -9.73 -2.02 15.07
C THR A 607 -9.26 -1.84 16.50
N ASP A 608 -9.16 -2.94 17.23
CA ASP A 608 -8.54 -3.03 18.55
C ASP A 608 -7.25 -3.86 18.42
N ALA A 609 -6.11 -3.30 18.82
CA ALA A 609 -4.80 -3.90 18.63
C ALA A 609 -3.96 -3.75 19.91
N THR A 610 -3.61 -4.87 20.54
CA THR A 610 -2.92 -4.88 21.84
C THR A 610 -1.82 -5.95 21.89
N PHE A 611 -0.74 -5.63 22.61
CA PHE A 611 0.27 -6.60 23.00
C PHE A 611 -0.31 -7.56 24.05
N GLN A 612 0.03 -8.86 23.97
CA GLN A 612 -0.51 -9.88 24.85
C GLN A 612 0.48 -10.38 25.91
N GLU A 613 1.70 -9.85 25.91
CA GLU A 613 2.73 -10.14 26.89
C GLU A 613 3.56 -8.90 27.21
N THR A 614 4.27 -8.92 28.32
CA THR A 614 5.18 -7.84 28.74
C THR A 614 6.59 -8.17 28.27
N PHE A 615 7.27 -7.21 27.65
CA PHE A 615 8.64 -7.35 27.17
C PHE A 615 9.39 -6.01 27.23
N VAL A 616 10.73 -6.07 27.19
CA VAL A 616 11.58 -4.88 27.13
C VAL A 616 11.93 -4.62 25.66
N ASN A 617 11.66 -3.42 25.18
CA ASN A 617 11.97 -2.98 23.83
C ASN A 617 13.17 -2.03 23.82
N GLY A 618 14.13 -2.27 22.93
CA GLY A 618 15.37 -1.50 22.83
C GLY A 618 15.27 -0.23 21.98
N GLY A 619 14.15 0.01 21.30
CA GLY A 619 13.97 1.14 20.37
C GLY A 619 13.16 0.78 19.13
N GLY A 620 13.34 1.51 18.02
CA GLY A 620 12.64 1.28 16.77
C GLY A 620 11.18 1.73 16.75
N ASP A 621 10.32 1.06 16.00
CA ASP A 621 8.92 1.43 15.75
C ASP A 621 8.07 1.69 17.02
N TRP A 622 8.45 1.11 18.16
CA TRP A 622 7.67 1.22 19.40
C TRP A 622 8.36 1.99 20.52
N GLY A 623 9.53 2.61 20.23
CA GLY A 623 10.32 3.31 21.22
C GLY A 623 11.09 2.36 22.15
N SER A 624 11.83 2.92 23.11
CA SER A 624 12.58 2.15 24.12
C SER A 624 11.84 2.09 25.45
N GLY A 625 12.05 0.99 26.20
CA GLY A 625 11.46 0.79 27.53
C GLY A 625 10.62 -0.48 27.65
N THR A 626 9.91 -0.63 28.76
CA THR A 626 9.03 -1.78 29.02
C THR A 626 7.67 -1.53 28.38
N ILE A 627 7.27 -2.44 27.50
CA ILE A 627 5.93 -2.52 26.94
C ILE A 627 5.17 -3.58 27.73
N TYR A 628 4.02 -3.20 28.26
CA TYR A 628 3.23 -4.07 29.12
C TYR A 628 2.15 -4.81 28.33
N LYS A 629 1.75 -5.96 28.87
CA LYS A 629 0.56 -6.67 28.38
C LYS A 629 -0.66 -5.75 28.36
N GLN A 630 -1.45 -5.78 27.29
CA GLN A 630 -2.59 -4.92 26.97
C GLN A 630 -2.23 -3.50 26.54
N ASP A 631 -0.95 -3.14 26.44
CA ASP A 631 -0.59 -1.88 25.78
C ASP A 631 -1.07 -1.87 24.34
N VAL A 632 -1.60 -0.73 23.91
CA VAL A 632 -2.07 -0.51 22.54
C VAL A 632 -0.87 -0.51 21.59
N ILE A 633 -1.01 -1.16 20.44
CA ILE A 633 0.01 -1.13 19.38
C ILE A 633 -0.09 0.21 18.64
N PRO A 634 1.02 1.00 18.54
CA PRO A 634 1.00 2.33 17.95
C PRO A 634 0.64 2.35 16.46
N PHE A 635 0.14 3.50 16.01
CA PHE A 635 -0.20 3.82 14.61
C PHE A 635 -1.26 2.92 13.98
N ILE A 636 -2.03 2.19 14.80
CA ILE A 636 -3.24 1.49 14.39
C ILE A 636 -4.42 2.33 14.87
N THR A 637 -5.08 3.00 13.92
CA THR A 637 -6.21 3.88 14.21
C THR A 637 -7.44 3.06 14.56
N PRO A 638 -8.06 3.24 15.74
CA PRO A 638 -9.22 2.43 16.15
C PRO A 638 -10.45 2.65 15.29
N HIS A 639 -10.73 3.88 14.88
CA HIS A 639 -11.92 4.24 14.13
C HIS A 639 -11.57 4.95 12.82
N LEU A 640 -11.92 4.32 11.70
CA LEU A 640 -11.78 4.89 10.37
C LEU A 640 -13.16 4.91 9.70
N LEU A 641 -13.56 6.06 9.15
CA LEU A 641 -14.83 6.21 8.45
C LEU A 641 -14.64 7.01 7.17
N THR A 642 -15.03 6.45 6.05
CA THR A 642 -15.18 7.17 4.79
C THR A 642 -16.63 7.10 4.34
N THR A 643 -17.24 8.25 4.12
CA THR A 643 -18.60 8.37 3.62
C THR A 643 -18.60 9.13 2.31
N SER A 644 -19.51 8.79 1.41
CA SER A 644 -19.75 9.62 0.23
C SER A 644 -21.24 9.72 -0.07
N ILE A 645 -21.62 10.88 -0.58
CA ILE A 645 -22.94 11.13 -1.16
C ILE A 645 -22.73 11.76 -2.55
N GLY A 646 -23.43 11.22 -3.54
CA GLY A 646 -23.29 11.67 -4.91
C GLY A 646 -24.62 11.92 -5.61
N ILE A 647 -24.54 12.65 -6.72
CA ILE A 647 -25.61 12.77 -7.71
C ILE A 647 -25.03 12.42 -9.07
N GLU A 648 -25.68 11.53 -9.80
CA GLU A 648 -25.17 11.12 -11.10
C GLU A 648 -26.27 10.83 -12.12
N ASN A 649 -25.96 11.13 -13.38
CA ASN A 649 -26.70 10.70 -14.54
C ASN A 649 -25.75 10.29 -15.68
N LYS A 650 -26.25 10.12 -16.91
CA LYS A 650 -25.42 9.73 -18.07
C LYS A 650 -24.33 10.75 -18.43
N ARG A 651 -24.51 12.04 -18.12
CA ARG A 651 -23.59 13.14 -18.49
C ARG A 651 -22.85 13.76 -17.33
N PHE A 652 -23.38 13.65 -16.13
CA PHE A 652 -22.90 14.36 -14.96
C PHE A 652 -22.78 13.43 -13.76
N ASN A 653 -21.73 13.58 -13.00
CA ASN A 653 -21.64 13.10 -11.63
C ASN A 653 -20.95 14.13 -10.73
N ALA A 654 -21.43 14.27 -9.51
CA ALA A 654 -20.75 15.00 -8.46
C ALA A 654 -20.84 14.18 -7.17
N THR A 655 -19.78 14.22 -6.37
CA THR A 655 -19.67 13.42 -5.13
C THR A 655 -18.99 14.25 -4.05
N ILE A 656 -19.56 14.26 -2.87
CA ILE A 656 -18.93 14.76 -1.64
C ILE A 656 -18.42 13.55 -0.87
N ILE A 657 -17.19 13.61 -0.39
CA ILE A 657 -16.51 12.52 0.32
C ILE A 657 -16.02 13.06 1.66
N GLY A 658 -16.48 12.49 2.76
CA GLY A 658 -15.97 12.77 4.10
C GLY A 658 -15.08 11.62 4.58
N ARG A 659 -13.88 11.94 5.06
CA ARG A 659 -12.92 10.98 5.61
C ARG A 659 -12.58 11.35 7.04
N TYR A 660 -13.06 10.57 7.99
CA TYR A 660 -12.74 10.69 9.40
C TYR A 660 -11.68 9.66 9.78
N THR A 661 -10.61 10.14 10.37
CA THR A 661 -9.57 9.35 11.02
C THR A 661 -9.68 9.61 12.53
N GLY A 662 -9.93 8.57 13.30
CA GLY A 662 -10.04 8.67 14.75
C GLY A 662 -8.70 9.00 15.40
N GLN A 663 -8.76 9.32 16.68
CA GLN A 663 -7.56 9.51 17.50
C GLN A 663 -6.68 8.26 17.42
N THR A 664 -5.35 8.49 17.30
CA THR A 664 -4.39 7.43 17.03
C THR A 664 -3.25 7.49 18.03
N ARG A 665 -3.00 6.41 18.74
CA ARG A 665 -1.84 6.24 19.61
C ARG A 665 -0.55 6.26 18.77
N THR A 666 0.47 6.96 19.27
CA THR A 666 1.81 7.04 18.65
C THR A 666 2.88 6.31 19.45
N LYS A 667 2.55 5.87 20.66
CA LYS A 667 3.41 5.08 21.56
C LYS A 667 2.62 3.95 22.19
N PRO A 668 3.25 2.82 22.57
CA PRO A 668 2.61 1.79 23.38
C PRO A 668 2.10 2.38 24.71
N GLY A 669 1.01 1.83 25.23
CA GLY A 669 0.51 2.19 26.56
C GLY A 669 -1.01 2.09 26.69
N GLN A 670 -1.46 2.09 27.96
CA GLN A 670 -2.87 2.09 28.38
C GLN A 670 -3.24 3.40 29.12
N GLY A 671 -2.24 4.25 29.39
CA GLY A 671 -2.39 5.44 30.22
C GLY A 671 -3.15 6.58 29.57
N ALA A 672 -3.14 7.74 30.23
CA ALA A 672 -3.80 8.94 29.75
C ALA A 672 -3.36 9.33 28.34
N ILE A 673 -4.29 9.91 27.60
CA ILE A 673 -4.09 10.45 26.26
C ILE A 673 -3.37 11.78 26.39
N ILE A 674 -2.22 11.90 25.75
CA ILE A 674 -1.40 13.13 25.72
C ILE A 674 -1.25 13.55 24.26
N VAL A 675 -2.10 14.47 23.83
CA VAL A 675 -2.03 15.08 22.49
C VAL A 675 -1.06 16.26 22.48
N PRO A 676 -0.56 16.67 21.31
CA PRO A 676 0.30 17.84 21.19
C PRO A 676 -0.37 19.10 21.75
N THR A 677 0.33 19.82 22.65
CA THR A 677 -0.02 21.15 23.14
C THR A 677 1.24 21.98 23.35
N GLU A 678 1.10 23.27 23.60
CA GLU A 678 2.23 24.19 23.81
C GLU A 678 3.11 23.81 25.02
N ASN A 679 2.50 23.13 26.01
CA ASN A 679 3.14 22.76 27.27
C ASN A 679 3.60 21.30 27.33
N VAL A 680 3.37 20.53 26.27
CA VAL A 680 3.74 19.11 26.20
C VAL A 680 4.99 18.97 25.33
N LYS A 681 6.05 18.38 25.87
CA LYS A 681 7.25 18.06 25.10
C LYS A 681 6.92 17.01 24.03
N TYR A 682 7.59 17.12 22.88
CA TYR A 682 7.38 16.19 21.75
C TYR A 682 7.50 14.72 22.15
N ASN A 683 8.47 14.41 23.01
CA ASN A 683 8.68 13.05 23.50
C ASN A 683 7.62 12.54 24.48
N ASP A 684 6.80 13.42 25.08
CA ASP A 684 5.73 13.04 26.01
C ASP A 684 4.41 12.79 25.28
N VAL A 685 4.27 13.29 24.04
CA VAL A 685 3.10 13.03 23.21
C VAL A 685 2.99 11.55 22.90
N ASN A 686 1.82 10.99 23.13
CA ASN A 686 1.50 9.59 22.88
C ASN A 686 0.27 9.38 21.97
N ASP A 687 -0.38 10.46 21.54
CA ASP A 687 -1.57 10.42 20.69
C ASP A 687 -1.61 11.58 19.69
N ILE A 688 -2.23 11.33 18.54
CA ILE A 688 -2.65 12.33 17.57
C ILE A 688 -4.16 12.42 17.59
N ALA A 689 -4.70 13.64 17.70
CA ALA A 689 -6.14 13.88 17.71
C ALA A 689 -6.80 13.41 16.40
N GLY A 690 -8.05 12.97 16.50
CA GLY A 690 -8.83 12.62 15.31
C GLY A 690 -9.16 13.84 14.46
N PHE A 691 -9.34 13.63 13.15
CA PHE A 691 -9.63 14.69 12.18
C PHE A 691 -10.59 14.24 11.09
N LEU A 692 -11.24 15.21 10.46
CA LEU A 692 -12.17 15.03 9.35
C LEU A 692 -11.72 15.87 8.16
N ILE A 693 -11.59 15.24 6.99
CA ILE A 693 -11.33 15.91 5.71
C ILE A 693 -12.52 15.70 4.78
N ILE A 694 -12.98 16.77 4.15
CA ILE A 694 -14.09 16.74 3.20
C ILE A 694 -13.60 17.14 1.82
N ASP A 695 -13.88 16.30 0.82
CA ASP A 695 -13.55 16.55 -0.59
C ASP A 695 -14.83 16.61 -1.43
N VAL A 696 -14.73 17.29 -2.57
CA VAL A 696 -15.77 17.34 -3.59
C VAL A 696 -15.16 17.00 -4.94
N SER A 697 -15.79 16.13 -5.70
CA SER A 697 -15.43 15.87 -7.09
C SER A 697 -16.64 16.01 -8.00
N ALA A 698 -16.42 16.50 -9.21
CA ALA A 698 -17.44 16.64 -10.25
C ALA A 698 -16.86 16.30 -11.62
N ASN A 699 -17.67 15.65 -12.46
CA ASN A 699 -17.35 15.36 -13.85
C ASN A 699 -18.56 15.68 -14.72
N TYR A 700 -18.34 16.29 -15.88
CA TYR A 700 -19.36 16.60 -16.88
C TYR A 700 -18.93 16.16 -18.27
N LYS A 701 -19.75 15.31 -18.93
CA LYS A 701 -19.54 14.85 -20.30
C LYS A 701 -20.29 15.74 -21.28
N PHE A 702 -19.58 16.58 -22.02
CA PHE A 702 -20.15 17.41 -23.08
C PHE A 702 -20.59 16.56 -24.28
N THR A 703 -19.72 15.63 -24.68
CA THR A 703 -19.95 14.68 -25.77
C THR A 703 -19.62 13.26 -25.31
N LYS A 704 -19.71 12.28 -26.19
CA LYS A 704 -19.24 10.90 -25.90
C LYS A 704 -17.74 10.86 -25.62
N ASN A 705 -17.00 11.75 -26.24
CA ASN A 705 -15.55 11.76 -26.31
C ASN A 705 -14.90 12.84 -25.44
N PHE A 706 -15.65 13.87 -25.01
CA PHE A 706 -15.09 15.03 -24.33
C PHE A 706 -15.77 15.26 -22.97
N SER A 707 -14.96 15.35 -21.92
CA SER A 707 -15.45 15.61 -20.56
C SER A 707 -14.54 16.56 -19.80
N LEU A 708 -15.14 17.36 -18.90
CA LEU A 708 -14.46 18.18 -17.90
C LEU A 708 -14.60 17.52 -16.52
N PHE A 709 -13.62 17.76 -15.68
CA PHE A 709 -13.68 17.37 -14.28
C PHE A 709 -13.09 18.44 -13.37
N SER A 710 -13.53 18.42 -12.13
CA SER A 710 -12.96 19.22 -11.04
C SER A 710 -12.92 18.40 -9.77
N THR A 711 -11.88 18.62 -8.97
CA THR A 711 -11.75 18.03 -7.64
C THR A 711 -11.28 19.09 -6.65
N ILE A 712 -12.00 19.25 -5.57
CA ILE A 712 -11.63 20.10 -4.45
C ILE A 712 -11.28 19.19 -3.29
N ILE A 713 -10.04 19.22 -2.85
CA ILE A 713 -9.54 18.46 -1.71
C ILE A 713 -9.58 19.37 -0.49
N ASN A 714 -10.05 18.83 0.66
CA ASN A 714 -10.11 19.56 1.93
C ASN A 714 -10.87 20.89 1.82
N VAL A 715 -12.13 20.82 1.41
CA VAL A 715 -12.99 22.00 1.17
C VAL A 715 -13.14 22.90 2.41
N THR A 716 -12.95 22.36 3.60
CA THR A 716 -13.01 23.08 4.87
C THR A 716 -11.69 23.79 5.23
N ASP A 717 -10.64 23.60 4.46
CA ASP A 717 -9.25 24.05 4.74
C ASP A 717 -8.77 23.70 6.15
N SER A 718 -9.19 22.52 6.65
CA SER A 718 -8.76 22.02 7.94
C SER A 718 -7.24 21.78 7.93
N LYS A 719 -6.55 22.20 8.98
CA LYS A 719 -5.10 22.03 9.17
C LYS A 719 -4.84 21.16 10.39
N SER A 720 -4.89 19.84 10.15
CA SER A 720 -4.76 18.83 11.20
C SER A 720 -3.38 18.19 11.17
N ILE A 721 -2.87 17.79 12.33
CA ILE A 721 -1.69 16.92 12.40
C ILE A 721 -2.11 15.52 11.95
N VAL A 722 -1.55 15.06 10.84
CA VAL A 722 -1.84 13.71 10.30
C VAL A 722 -0.80 12.68 10.69
N ALA A 723 0.40 13.12 11.07
CA ALA A 723 1.50 12.28 11.54
C ALA A 723 2.50 13.10 12.37
N ASN A 724 3.24 12.41 13.23
CA ASN A 724 4.45 12.91 13.87
C ASN A 724 5.71 12.14 13.43
N LEU A 725 5.59 11.34 12.39
CA LEU A 725 6.66 10.55 11.77
C LEU A 725 6.88 10.99 10.31
N PRO A 726 8.14 10.83 9.82
CA PRO A 726 9.35 10.32 10.48
C PRO A 726 9.87 11.18 11.65
N GLN A 727 9.85 12.52 11.56
CA GLN A 727 10.39 13.44 12.56
C GLN A 727 9.56 14.73 12.58
N GLY A 728 8.89 15.04 13.68
CA GLY A 728 8.07 16.24 13.85
C GLY A 728 6.65 16.15 13.24
N TYR A 729 5.83 17.16 13.53
CA TYR A 729 4.43 17.21 13.14
C TYR A 729 4.25 17.57 11.66
N ARG A 730 3.30 16.90 11.01
CA ARG A 730 3.00 17.05 9.58
C ARG A 730 1.54 17.42 9.37
N PRO A 731 1.25 18.42 8.52
CA PRO A 731 -0.11 18.78 8.14
C PRO A 731 -0.68 17.82 7.09
N ASN A 732 -2.01 17.76 7.02
CA ASN A 732 -2.69 17.32 5.82
C ASN A 732 -2.52 18.33 4.67
N MET A 733 -2.84 17.93 3.44
CA MET A 733 -2.94 18.86 2.30
C MET A 733 -3.98 19.92 2.61
N PRO A 734 -3.66 21.24 2.44
CA PRO A 734 -4.62 22.32 2.60
C PRO A 734 -5.67 22.31 1.47
N LEU A 735 -6.60 23.26 1.50
CA LEU A 735 -7.58 23.43 0.41
C LEU A 735 -6.86 23.43 -0.94
N SER A 736 -7.22 22.49 -1.79
CA SER A 736 -6.61 22.32 -3.11
C SER A 736 -7.69 22.11 -4.17
N LEU A 737 -7.64 22.93 -5.20
CA LEU A 737 -8.51 22.84 -6.39
C LEU A 737 -7.73 22.24 -7.54
N ASN A 738 -8.30 21.26 -8.22
CA ASN A 738 -7.78 20.69 -9.46
C ASN A 738 -8.91 20.58 -10.48
N PHE A 739 -8.67 21.03 -11.71
CA PHE A 739 -9.61 20.92 -12.81
C PHE A 739 -8.90 20.47 -14.08
N GLY A 740 -9.63 19.81 -14.95
CA GLY A 740 -9.03 19.30 -16.16
C GLY A 740 -10.05 18.78 -17.16
N LEU A 741 -9.52 18.31 -18.26
CA LEU A 741 -10.30 17.76 -19.36
C LEU A 741 -9.80 16.35 -19.73
N LYS A 742 -10.72 15.54 -20.24
CA LYS A 742 -10.50 14.19 -20.73
C LYS A 742 -11.06 14.08 -22.14
N VAL A 743 -10.31 13.41 -22.99
CA VAL A 743 -10.70 13.11 -24.38
C VAL A 743 -10.52 11.61 -24.60
N ASP A 744 -11.61 10.93 -25.02
CA ASP A 744 -11.61 9.54 -25.48
C ASP A 744 -11.71 9.54 -27.01
N PHE A 745 -10.93 8.76 -27.75
CA PHE A 745 -10.95 8.68 -29.21
C PHE A 745 -10.61 7.29 -29.75
#